data_486e05823cb6985da55d29166466ce20
#
_entry.id   486e05823cb6985da55d29166466ce20
#
_cell.length_a   1.000
_cell.length_b   1.000
_cell.length_c   1.000
_cell.angle_alpha   90.00
_cell.angle_beta   90.00
_cell.angle_gamma   90.00
#
_symmetry.space_group_name_H-M   'P 1'
#
loop_
_entity.id
_entity.type
_entity.pdbx_description
1 polymer ?
#
loop_
_entity_poly.entity_id
_entity_poly.type
_entity_poly.pdbx_seq_one_letter_code
_entity_poly.pdbx_strand_id
1 'polypeptide(L)'
;MLKLLTMAALVAASLAVSGTAQAQQTQMRAATNLTQYGTVVDIVNEDFSKFSAGSETAPDFNANINTTYSDSKVPYFENVDAKYTSQPRWGASFAYPAGGAVCLYSTDEDYVSHINTPIIDASGHGGLTFIRFRARLLENVGNYPGLGLHVIDFSQNPTNGSYLLIKQVKGVTTEWQEFEYIIYNGTSKMLVNINDENNRKVLIDDVRVQQVDQNVETPHLLPHRAYTGNSFKPAWNKVEGADKYLVNVYNSDLEGNIGDILVENMETADTTCTVRGLLPGNIYRYNVTAVSGDRMSLPTNNAELYDLVTPVLDPVESVEDGKFTATWNKVPNALYYNYYVYEEKPVTEDGDVTVIDENFDNVTDWGGGSFGWTADQQPTYPNEQELGYLANVNQTGFTATCWAPLQAGYVALDGWNYFYDVVKNVRDVDFVTYDIKKYAKLETPEFDLSKDEGRMHVSVDLWGTLAEDNLDKENNYPAYQVNAIVALCNYDFTLGGYVEAETKHCVLSEAWNTFTADFTKGTENSKIVIYATDGPGFLFVDNLKLTQRYEKGESLSRPVVFNPGLVQPKVDVTLPDGYQTNNYYQRAQAVSQRDVYLATRQYTFYSRLSDPDEVYAAPTAIKDVTADSAVKASVEGDNIVVVGVAGEQVTLLTASGACVAAVKSAANSVTFNAPAHGVYIVKVGTKTLKLTK
;
A
#
# COMPACT_ATOMS: atom_id res chain seq x y z
N MET A 1 -1.20 11.16 57.09
CA MET A 1 0.19 11.29 56.63
C MET A 1 0.70 10.12 55.80
N LEU A 2 0.17 8.90 55.95
CA LEU A 2 0.65 7.71 55.22
C LEU A 2 0.12 7.62 53.75
N LYS A 3 -1.00 8.26 53.43
CA LYS A 3 -1.58 8.26 52.07
C LYS A 3 -0.98 9.30 51.08
N LEU A 4 -0.26 10.30 51.62
CA LEU A 4 0.45 11.28 50.77
C LEU A 4 1.85 10.80 50.34
N LEU A 5 2.48 9.91 51.12
CA LEU A 5 3.78 9.35 50.73
C LEU A 5 3.71 8.27 49.63
N THR A 6 2.58 7.57 49.55
CA THR A 6 2.35 6.58 48.47
C THR A 6 2.04 7.21 47.11
N MET A 7 1.41 8.38 47.08
CA MET A 7 1.18 9.11 45.80
C MET A 7 2.45 9.79 45.28
N ALA A 8 3.32 10.30 46.17
CA ALA A 8 4.58 10.89 45.76
C ALA A 8 5.58 9.83 45.22
N ALA A 9 5.54 8.60 45.72
CA ALA A 9 6.38 7.51 45.24
C ALA A 9 5.88 6.96 43.85
N LEU A 10 4.58 6.97 43.59
CA LEU A 10 4.01 6.58 42.28
C LEU A 10 4.27 7.65 41.22
N VAL A 11 4.23 8.94 41.56
CA VAL A 11 4.53 10.03 40.63
C VAL A 11 6.02 10.09 40.33
N ALA A 12 6.90 9.79 41.33
CA ALA A 12 8.33 9.71 41.10
C ALA A 12 8.73 8.47 40.23
N ALA A 13 8.02 7.35 40.37
CA ALA A 13 8.24 6.18 39.55
C ALA A 13 7.74 6.37 38.09
N SER A 14 6.65 7.10 37.89
CA SER A 14 6.16 7.43 36.56
C SER A 14 7.03 8.47 35.84
N LEU A 15 7.64 9.40 36.59
CA LEU A 15 8.60 10.38 36.05
C LEU A 15 10.00 9.76 35.80
N ALA A 16 10.38 8.71 36.52
CA ALA A 16 11.62 7.99 36.25
C ALA A 16 11.53 7.05 35.02
N VAL A 17 10.34 6.54 34.72
CA VAL A 17 10.09 5.72 33.50
C VAL A 17 9.99 6.60 32.28
N SER A 18 9.44 7.83 32.38
CA SER A 18 9.40 8.77 31.25
C SER A 18 10.76 9.43 30.97
N GLY A 19 11.66 9.51 31.97
CA GLY A 19 13.01 10.05 31.80
C GLY A 19 13.99 9.08 31.10
N THR A 20 13.73 7.77 31.12
CA THR A 20 14.57 6.78 30.46
C THR A 20 14.10 6.48 29.02
N ALA A 21 12.86 6.78 28.69
CA ALA A 21 12.35 6.66 27.30
C ALA A 21 12.83 7.80 26.37
N GLN A 22 13.27 8.93 26.91
CA GLN A 22 13.84 10.05 26.12
C GLN A 22 15.35 9.93 25.85
N ALA A 23 16.03 8.90 26.37
CA ALA A 23 17.46 8.68 26.18
C ALA A 23 17.80 7.44 25.33
N GLN A 24 16.84 6.81 24.70
CA GLN A 24 17.13 5.86 23.62
C GLN A 24 17.43 6.64 22.34
N GLN A 25 18.65 7.19 22.30
CA GLN A 25 19.29 7.53 21.06
C GLN A 25 19.15 6.35 20.11
N THR A 26 18.63 6.63 18.92
CA THR A 26 18.82 5.77 17.75
C THR A 26 20.28 5.36 17.75
N GLN A 27 20.61 4.12 18.13
CA GLN A 27 21.96 3.61 17.94
C GLN A 27 22.18 3.66 16.44
N MET A 28 23.09 4.56 16.01
CA MET A 28 23.53 4.63 14.64
C MET A 28 24.07 3.24 14.30
N ARG A 29 23.36 2.50 13.47
CA ARG A 29 23.88 1.27 12.90
C ARG A 29 25.12 1.63 12.10
N ALA A 30 26.21 0.86 12.24
CA ALA A 30 27.32 0.95 11.31
C ALA A 30 26.76 0.77 9.88
N ALA A 31 27.25 1.60 8.95
CA ALA A 31 26.81 1.51 7.55
C ALA A 31 26.93 0.08 7.01
N THR A 32 25.93 -0.35 6.27
CA THR A 32 25.84 -1.72 5.74
C THR A 32 27.07 -2.02 4.88
N ASN A 33 27.78 -3.09 5.17
CA ASN A 33 28.87 -3.56 4.30
C ASN A 33 28.29 -4.20 3.03
N LEU A 34 28.15 -3.41 1.96
CA LEU A 34 27.52 -3.86 0.71
C LEU A 34 28.31 -4.94 -0.03
N THR A 35 29.64 -5.00 0.15
CA THR A 35 30.48 -5.95 -0.57
C THR A 35 30.21 -7.41 -0.22
N GLN A 36 29.57 -7.67 0.91
CA GLN A 36 29.18 -9.03 1.31
C GLN A 36 28.02 -9.58 0.47
N TYR A 37 27.26 -8.71 -0.20
CA TYR A 37 26.09 -9.08 -1.00
C TYR A 37 26.39 -9.22 -2.50
N GLY A 38 27.45 -8.59 -2.98
CA GLY A 38 27.81 -8.60 -4.39
C GLY A 38 28.80 -7.51 -4.78
N THR A 39 28.78 -7.14 -6.05
CA THR A 39 29.58 -6.05 -6.57
C THR A 39 28.87 -4.71 -6.34
N VAL A 40 29.51 -3.80 -5.62
CA VAL A 40 28.98 -2.45 -5.39
C VAL A 40 29.11 -1.62 -6.67
N VAL A 41 28.01 -0.98 -7.06
CA VAL A 41 27.91 -0.07 -8.19
C VAL A 41 27.70 1.32 -7.66
N ASP A 42 28.70 2.20 -7.84
CA ASP A 42 28.60 3.61 -7.48
C ASP A 42 27.86 4.38 -8.59
N ILE A 43 26.68 4.91 -8.30
CA ILE A 43 25.94 5.83 -9.18
C ILE A 43 26.39 7.27 -8.92
N VAL A 44 26.54 7.63 -7.63
CA VAL A 44 27.13 8.90 -7.17
C VAL A 44 28.19 8.56 -6.12
N ASN A 45 29.34 9.21 -6.23
CA ASN A 45 30.41 9.16 -5.23
C ASN A 45 31.09 10.53 -5.20
N GLU A 46 30.67 11.36 -4.25
CA GLU A 46 31.13 12.76 -4.11
C GLU A 46 31.67 12.99 -2.69
N ASP A 47 32.96 13.28 -2.61
CA ASP A 47 33.68 13.58 -1.36
C ASP A 47 33.86 15.09 -1.11
N PHE A 48 33.30 15.92 -1.95
CA PHE A 48 33.41 17.38 -1.92
C PHE A 48 34.83 17.92 -1.74
N SER A 49 35.88 17.14 -1.98
CA SER A 49 37.29 17.56 -1.80
C SER A 49 37.63 18.81 -2.58
N LYS A 50 36.91 19.12 -3.66
CA LYS A 50 37.07 20.33 -4.45
C LYS A 50 36.45 21.59 -3.85
N PHE A 51 35.64 21.46 -2.80
CA PHE A 51 35.10 22.57 -2.01
C PHE A 51 36.16 23.06 -1.00
N SER A 52 37.36 23.36 -1.48
CA SER A 52 38.55 23.55 -0.67
C SER A 52 38.65 24.93 0.01
N ALA A 53 37.82 25.92 -0.35
CA ALA A 53 37.80 27.21 0.33
C ALA A 53 37.22 27.11 1.74
N GLY A 54 37.62 27.99 2.63
CA GLY A 54 37.22 27.94 4.04
C GLY A 54 37.82 26.73 4.80
N SER A 55 37.15 26.32 5.84
CA SER A 55 37.48 25.11 6.61
C SER A 55 36.22 24.56 7.28
N GLU A 56 36.27 23.32 7.83
CA GLU A 56 35.20 22.71 8.57
C GLU A 56 34.75 23.49 9.82
N THR A 57 35.54 24.43 10.32
CA THR A 57 35.21 25.30 11.45
C THR A 57 34.89 26.73 11.04
N ALA A 58 35.24 27.12 9.80
CA ALA A 58 35.04 28.45 9.25
C ALA A 58 34.74 28.36 7.75
N PRO A 59 33.49 27.97 7.36
CA PRO A 59 33.08 27.94 5.96
C PRO A 59 33.25 29.30 5.27
N ASP A 60 33.53 29.29 3.97
CA ASP A 60 33.62 30.52 3.19
C ASP A 60 32.25 30.95 2.67
N PHE A 61 31.51 31.71 3.46
CA PHE A 61 30.18 32.24 3.10
C PHE A 61 30.19 33.30 1.97
N ASN A 62 31.37 33.72 1.50
CA ASN A 62 31.47 34.64 0.38
C ASN A 62 31.74 33.93 -0.95
N ALA A 63 32.07 32.65 -0.92
CA ALA A 63 32.30 31.87 -2.13
C ALA A 63 30.97 31.59 -2.86
N ASN A 64 30.96 31.91 -4.16
CA ASN A 64 29.85 31.52 -5.03
C ASN A 64 30.24 30.22 -5.78
N ILE A 65 29.54 29.15 -5.48
CA ILE A 65 29.72 27.82 -6.11
C ILE A 65 28.86 27.65 -7.36
N ASN A 66 27.91 28.53 -7.59
CA ASN A 66 26.94 28.40 -8.66
C ASN A 66 27.52 28.95 -9.97
N THR A 67 27.10 28.37 -11.08
CA THR A 67 27.32 28.92 -12.40
C THR A 67 26.66 30.29 -12.49
N THR A 68 27.35 31.25 -13.10
CA THR A 68 26.77 32.58 -13.35
C THR A 68 25.58 32.43 -14.31
N TYR A 69 24.37 32.73 -13.82
CA TYR A 69 23.16 32.77 -14.63
C TYR A 69 23.24 33.93 -15.64
N SER A 70 23.91 33.76 -16.77
CA SER A 70 23.73 34.63 -17.92
C SER A 70 22.66 34.11 -18.89
N ASP A 71 22.17 32.89 -18.70
CA ASP A 71 21.15 32.26 -19.53
C ASP A 71 20.18 31.48 -18.66
N SER A 72 18.89 31.79 -18.77
CA SER A 72 17.76 31.16 -18.13
C SER A 72 17.51 29.65 -18.51
N LYS A 73 18.56 28.95 -18.91
CA LYS A 73 18.49 27.57 -19.44
C LYS A 73 19.05 26.51 -18.52
N VAL A 74 19.72 26.89 -17.41
CA VAL A 74 20.20 25.91 -16.45
C VAL A 74 19.10 25.70 -15.39
N PRO A 75 18.56 24.50 -15.26
CA PRO A 75 17.58 24.22 -14.20
C PRO A 75 18.16 24.53 -12.83
N TYR A 76 17.35 25.05 -11.95
CA TYR A 76 17.71 25.39 -10.55
C TYR A 76 18.40 24.23 -9.81
N PHE A 77 18.06 22.99 -10.12
CA PHE A 77 18.64 21.79 -9.53
C PHE A 77 19.95 21.33 -10.19
N GLU A 78 20.53 22.09 -11.14
CA GLU A 78 21.78 21.77 -11.84
C GLU A 78 22.75 22.94 -11.86
N ASN A 79 22.72 23.84 -10.89
CA ASN A 79 23.37 25.14 -10.92
C ASN A 79 24.77 25.17 -10.32
N VAL A 80 25.29 24.06 -9.75
CA VAL A 80 26.66 24.02 -9.20
C VAL A 80 27.69 23.98 -10.34
N ASP A 81 28.73 24.83 -10.27
CA ASP A 81 29.82 24.80 -11.24
C ASP A 81 30.57 23.47 -11.16
N ALA A 82 30.68 22.76 -12.29
CA ALA A 82 31.27 21.43 -12.40
C ALA A 82 32.73 21.32 -11.90
N LYS A 83 33.43 22.46 -11.72
CA LYS A 83 34.76 22.43 -11.11
C LYS A 83 34.77 22.04 -9.64
N TYR A 84 33.63 22.16 -8.93
CA TYR A 84 33.52 21.88 -7.50
C TYR A 84 33.15 20.42 -7.22
N THR A 85 32.61 19.65 -8.18
CA THR A 85 32.13 18.29 -7.97
C THR A 85 32.85 17.28 -8.85
N SER A 86 32.82 16.02 -8.47
CA SER A 86 33.38 14.89 -9.23
C SER A 86 32.56 14.59 -10.49
N GLN A 87 31.24 14.77 -10.39
CA GLN A 87 30.29 14.65 -11.48
C GLN A 87 29.60 16.00 -11.73
N PRO A 88 29.33 16.38 -12.99
CA PRO A 88 28.63 17.63 -13.31
C PRO A 88 27.15 17.53 -12.92
N ARG A 89 26.43 18.65 -12.98
CA ARG A 89 24.98 18.78 -12.84
C ARG A 89 24.45 18.63 -11.41
N TRP A 90 25.28 18.92 -10.43
CA TRP A 90 24.82 19.13 -9.07
C TRP A 90 24.05 20.45 -8.95
N GLY A 91 23.09 20.49 -8.02
CA GLY A 91 22.34 21.70 -7.69
C GLY A 91 22.52 22.09 -6.24
N ALA A 92 22.45 23.37 -5.93
CA ALA A 92 22.53 23.85 -4.56
C ALA A 92 21.90 25.23 -4.39
N SER A 93 21.42 25.51 -3.19
CA SER A 93 21.05 26.83 -2.71
C SER A 93 21.59 27.04 -1.30
N PHE A 94 22.15 28.21 -1.03
CA PHE A 94 22.76 28.53 0.28
C PHE A 94 23.73 27.44 0.78
N ALA A 95 24.59 26.98 -0.12
CA ALA A 95 25.62 25.98 0.14
C ALA A 95 27.00 26.60 -0.08
N TYR A 96 27.93 26.35 0.83
CA TYR A 96 29.21 27.05 0.89
C TYR A 96 30.37 26.07 1.09
N PRO A 97 31.54 26.33 0.50
CA PRO A 97 32.72 25.52 0.73
C PRO A 97 33.18 25.59 2.20
N ALA A 98 33.60 24.43 2.70
CA ALA A 98 34.02 24.26 4.09
C ALA A 98 35.30 23.41 4.20
N GLY A 99 36.29 23.62 3.34
CA GLY A 99 37.60 22.95 3.41
C GLY A 99 37.54 21.45 3.07
N GLY A 100 36.75 21.07 2.09
CA GLY A 100 36.54 19.71 1.65
C GLY A 100 35.17 19.13 2.02
N ALA A 101 34.29 19.95 2.59
CA ALA A 101 32.88 19.64 2.85
C ALA A 101 31.99 20.79 2.35
N VAL A 102 30.69 20.58 2.32
CA VAL A 102 29.69 21.62 2.00
C VAL A 102 28.99 22.06 3.28
N CYS A 103 28.93 23.36 3.54
CA CYS A 103 28.13 23.94 4.61
C CYS A 103 26.80 24.43 4.04
N LEU A 104 25.70 23.86 4.52
CA LEU A 104 24.35 24.35 4.27
C LEU A 104 24.01 25.40 5.32
N TYR A 105 23.61 26.61 4.89
CA TYR A 105 23.23 27.68 5.79
C TYR A 105 22.50 28.82 5.06
N SER A 106 21.28 29.13 5.48
CA SER A 106 20.57 30.33 5.07
C SER A 106 20.44 31.30 6.24
N THR A 107 20.57 32.59 5.98
CA THR A 107 20.28 33.69 6.92
C THR A 107 18.84 34.18 6.76
N ASP A 108 18.18 33.75 5.73
CA ASP A 108 16.81 34.13 5.37
C ASP A 108 15.87 32.99 5.72
N GLU A 109 14.90 33.25 6.58
CA GLU A 109 13.94 32.24 7.07
C GLU A 109 12.98 31.76 5.96
N ASP A 110 12.86 32.53 4.87
CA ASP A 110 12.03 32.15 3.73
C ASP A 110 12.72 31.20 2.73
N TYR A 111 13.99 30.86 2.96
CA TYR A 111 14.75 30.02 2.02
C TYR A 111 15.42 28.83 2.70
N VAL A 112 15.20 27.67 2.11
CA VAL A 112 15.81 26.39 2.52
C VAL A 112 17.18 26.23 1.88
N SER A 113 18.21 25.97 2.71
CA SER A 113 19.53 25.62 2.22
C SER A 113 19.58 24.15 1.80
N HIS A 114 20.16 23.83 0.63
CA HIS A 114 20.21 22.45 0.15
C HIS A 114 21.36 22.17 -0.82
N ILE A 115 21.63 20.88 -1.00
CA ILE A 115 22.44 20.33 -2.07
C ILE A 115 21.74 19.14 -2.71
N ASN A 116 21.76 19.08 -4.05
CA ASN A 116 21.12 18.07 -4.87
C ASN A 116 22.16 17.27 -5.65
N THR A 117 21.99 15.95 -5.73
CA THR A 117 22.72 15.14 -6.71
C THR A 117 22.32 15.54 -8.15
N PRO A 118 23.09 15.17 -9.17
CA PRO A 118 22.54 15.08 -10.52
C PRO A 118 21.29 14.21 -10.57
N ILE A 119 20.46 14.37 -11.60
CA ILE A 119 19.43 13.36 -11.89
C ILE A 119 20.14 12.10 -12.37
N ILE A 120 19.87 10.99 -11.71
CA ILE A 120 20.54 9.71 -11.87
C ILE A 120 19.57 8.62 -12.31
N ASP A 121 20.09 7.58 -12.95
CA ASP A 121 19.35 6.34 -13.21
C ASP A 121 19.64 5.34 -12.09
N ALA A 122 18.65 5.11 -11.26
CA ALA A 122 18.65 4.15 -10.16
C ALA A 122 17.67 2.98 -10.41
N SER A 123 17.21 2.77 -11.65
CA SER A 123 16.29 1.68 -12.00
C SER A 123 16.97 0.31 -12.13
N GLY A 124 18.30 0.29 -12.19
CA GLY A 124 19.09 -0.94 -12.25
C GLY A 124 18.98 -1.78 -10.97
N HIS A 125 19.40 -3.05 -11.03
CA HIS A 125 19.50 -3.97 -9.88
C HIS A 125 18.22 -4.05 -9.03
N GLY A 126 17.05 -4.04 -9.70
CA GLY A 126 15.73 -4.08 -9.05
C GLY A 126 15.33 -2.78 -8.35
N GLY A 127 16.06 -1.67 -8.58
CA GLY A 127 15.79 -0.37 -7.97
C GLY A 127 16.26 -0.23 -6.52
N LEU A 128 16.86 -1.28 -5.93
CA LEU A 128 17.34 -1.24 -4.55
C LEU A 128 18.60 -0.37 -4.45
N THR A 129 18.45 0.81 -3.85
CA THR A 129 19.45 1.87 -3.86
C THR A 129 19.78 2.33 -2.44
N PHE A 130 21.06 2.43 -2.13
CA PHE A 130 21.59 2.91 -0.85
C PHE A 130 22.07 4.35 -1.02
N ILE A 131 21.53 5.25 -0.18
CA ILE A 131 21.94 6.65 -0.10
C ILE A 131 22.71 6.81 1.20
N ARG A 132 23.94 7.27 1.11
CA ARG A 132 24.84 7.49 2.24
C ARG A 132 25.41 8.88 2.19
N PHE A 133 25.58 9.49 3.33
CA PHE A 133 26.30 10.75 3.48
C PHE A 133 26.76 10.93 4.92
N ARG A 134 27.73 11.80 5.10
CA ARG A 134 28.16 12.26 6.41
C ARG A 134 27.60 13.64 6.68
N ALA A 135 27.20 13.87 7.94
CA ALA A 135 26.76 15.20 8.36
C ALA A 135 27.20 15.50 9.80
N ARG A 136 27.36 16.79 10.08
CA ARG A 136 27.51 17.30 11.43
C ARG A 136 27.07 18.77 11.53
N LEU A 137 26.69 19.19 12.72
CA LEU A 137 26.49 20.61 13.02
C LEU A 137 27.85 21.32 13.20
N LEU A 138 27.94 22.55 12.74
CA LEU A 138 29.11 23.39 12.98
C LEU A 138 29.22 23.78 14.46
N GLU A 139 28.10 23.98 15.13
CA GLU A 139 28.00 24.39 16.53
C GLU A 139 26.83 23.66 17.23
N ASN A 140 26.94 23.52 18.55
CA ASN A 140 25.85 22.91 19.32
C ASN A 140 24.67 23.91 19.43
N VAL A 141 23.56 23.57 18.85
CA VAL A 141 22.35 24.42 18.82
C VAL A 141 21.23 23.94 19.75
N GLY A 142 21.54 23.00 20.64
CA GLY A 142 20.54 22.42 21.54
C GLY A 142 19.63 21.43 20.84
N ASN A 143 18.34 21.72 20.78
CA ASN A 143 17.38 20.83 20.10
C ASN A 143 17.41 21.13 18.57
N TYR A 144 18.12 20.27 17.82
CA TYR A 144 18.10 20.31 16.37
C TYR A 144 17.10 19.29 15.85
N PRO A 145 16.05 19.69 15.11
CA PRO A 145 15.05 18.76 14.64
C PRO A 145 15.58 17.76 13.61
N GLY A 146 16.58 18.14 12.81
CA GLY A 146 17.24 17.27 11.84
C GLY A 146 17.36 17.92 10.45
N LEU A 147 18.05 17.21 9.55
CA LEU A 147 18.11 17.53 8.12
C LEU A 147 16.91 16.91 7.39
N GLY A 148 16.47 17.55 6.31
CA GLY A 148 15.60 16.92 5.33
C GLY A 148 16.40 16.04 4.36
N LEU A 149 15.91 14.85 4.08
CA LEU A 149 16.36 14.00 2.99
C LEU A 149 15.17 13.71 2.08
N HIS A 150 15.21 14.25 0.87
CA HIS A 150 14.17 14.03 -0.12
C HIS A 150 14.74 13.24 -1.31
N VAL A 151 14.01 12.22 -1.75
CA VAL A 151 14.31 11.51 -2.99
C VAL A 151 13.18 11.73 -3.95
N ILE A 152 13.47 12.29 -5.11
CA ILE A 152 12.47 12.77 -6.06
C ILE A 152 12.61 12.01 -7.36
N ASP A 153 11.49 11.51 -7.88
CA ASP A 153 11.38 10.84 -9.18
C ASP A 153 10.83 11.79 -10.23
N PHE A 154 11.61 12.02 -11.28
CA PHE A 154 11.22 12.80 -12.46
C PHE A 154 10.85 11.94 -13.66
N SER A 155 10.75 10.62 -13.50
CA SER A 155 10.48 9.70 -14.63
C SER A 155 9.08 9.87 -15.19
N GLN A 156 8.09 10.13 -14.33
CA GLN A 156 6.68 10.28 -14.68
C GLN A 156 6.27 11.76 -14.81
N ASN A 157 6.81 12.63 -13.98
CA ASN A 157 6.56 14.07 -14.02
C ASN A 157 7.88 14.83 -14.15
N PRO A 158 8.35 15.15 -15.39
CA PRO A 158 9.65 15.79 -15.60
C PRO A 158 9.76 17.22 -15.06
N THR A 159 8.65 17.86 -14.74
CA THR A 159 8.63 19.26 -14.30
C THR A 159 8.69 19.39 -12.78
N ASN A 160 7.83 18.66 -12.08
CA ASN A 160 7.67 18.79 -10.63
C ASN A 160 8.21 17.60 -9.86
N GLY A 161 8.38 16.45 -10.53
CA GLY A 161 8.79 15.20 -9.87
C GLY A 161 7.70 14.62 -8.95
N SER A 162 8.01 13.48 -8.38
CA SER A 162 7.22 12.82 -7.33
C SER A 162 8.16 12.33 -6.25
N TYR A 163 7.79 12.45 -5.00
CA TYR A 163 8.67 12.02 -3.91
C TYR A 163 8.64 10.50 -3.73
N LEU A 164 9.79 9.85 -3.77
CA LEU A 164 9.98 8.44 -3.38
C LEU A 164 10.28 8.31 -1.90
N LEU A 165 10.93 9.30 -1.30
CA LEU A 165 11.24 9.37 0.12
C LEU A 165 11.24 10.81 0.57
N ILE A 166 10.61 11.06 1.72
CA ILE A 166 10.80 12.27 2.52
C ILE A 166 11.13 11.80 3.92
N LYS A 167 12.26 12.22 4.44
CA LYS A 167 12.72 11.79 5.76
C LYS A 167 13.40 12.93 6.51
N GLN A 168 13.08 13.07 7.78
CA GLN A 168 13.83 13.89 8.69
C GLN A 168 14.98 13.08 9.29
N VAL A 169 16.22 13.49 9.02
CA VAL A 169 17.45 12.87 9.51
C VAL A 169 17.73 13.40 10.91
N LYS A 170 17.27 12.67 11.93
CA LYS A 170 17.42 13.02 13.33
C LYS A 170 18.81 12.64 13.86
N GLY A 171 19.20 13.23 14.98
CA GLY A 171 20.40 12.85 15.71
C GLY A 171 21.72 13.43 15.17
N VAL A 172 21.67 14.42 14.28
CA VAL A 172 22.87 15.13 13.83
C VAL A 172 23.48 15.92 14.99
N THR A 173 24.75 15.65 15.27
CA THR A 173 25.51 16.29 16.37
C THR A 173 26.67 17.13 15.83
N THR A 174 27.52 17.67 16.68
CA THR A 174 28.74 18.38 16.27
C THR A 174 29.88 17.47 15.82
N GLU A 175 29.73 16.15 16.00
CA GLU A 175 30.68 15.16 15.49
C GLU A 175 30.21 14.63 14.15
N TRP A 176 31.15 14.26 13.27
CA TRP A 176 30.83 13.65 12.01
C TRP A 176 30.12 12.30 12.21
N GLN A 177 28.97 12.15 11.58
CA GLN A 177 28.17 10.93 11.62
C GLN A 177 27.83 10.51 10.20
N GLU A 178 27.81 9.21 9.97
CA GLU A 178 27.37 8.62 8.70
C GLU A 178 25.88 8.24 8.80
N PHE A 179 25.11 8.58 7.78
CA PHE A 179 23.71 8.26 7.63
C PHE A 179 23.51 7.37 6.41
N GLU A 180 22.63 6.38 6.53
CA GLU A 180 22.27 5.47 5.45
C GLU A 180 20.75 5.37 5.33
N TYR A 181 20.26 5.50 4.10
CA TYR A 181 18.86 5.30 3.75
C TYR A 181 18.74 4.38 2.55
N ILE A 182 17.66 3.61 2.49
CA ILE A 182 17.43 2.61 1.45
C ILE A 182 16.17 2.98 0.67
N ILE A 183 16.29 3.03 -0.66
CA ILE A 183 15.19 3.15 -1.60
C ILE A 183 14.99 1.79 -2.27
N TYR A 184 13.77 1.25 -2.22
CA TYR A 184 13.45 -0.06 -2.78
C TYR A 184 12.90 -0.02 -4.20
N ASN A 185 12.57 1.18 -4.69
CA ASN A 185 11.94 1.42 -5.98
C ASN A 185 12.62 2.55 -6.76
N GLY A 186 13.94 2.55 -6.79
CA GLY A 186 14.72 3.53 -7.57
C GLY A 186 14.29 3.57 -9.03
N THR A 187 14.28 4.76 -9.61
CA THR A 187 13.77 5.03 -10.95
C THR A 187 14.86 5.51 -11.90
N SER A 188 14.54 5.61 -13.20
CA SER A 188 15.49 6.06 -14.23
C SER A 188 15.80 7.55 -14.20
N LYS A 189 15.08 8.35 -13.38
CA LYS A 189 15.31 9.80 -13.24
C LYS A 189 15.11 10.22 -11.79
N MET A 190 15.99 9.78 -10.93
CA MET A 190 15.94 10.02 -9.50
C MET A 190 16.90 11.16 -9.11
N LEU A 191 16.49 12.02 -8.19
CA LEU A 191 17.30 13.06 -7.58
C LEU A 191 17.30 12.90 -6.07
N VAL A 192 18.47 13.05 -5.43
CA VAL A 192 18.60 13.08 -3.96
C VAL A 192 18.85 14.51 -3.53
N ASN A 193 17.99 15.05 -2.69
CA ASN A 193 18.09 16.36 -2.08
C ASN A 193 18.39 16.21 -0.58
N ILE A 194 19.43 16.87 -0.11
CA ILE A 194 19.75 17.00 1.32
C ILE A 194 19.59 18.49 1.65
N ASN A 195 18.73 18.80 2.62
CA ASN A 195 18.36 20.17 2.94
C ASN A 195 18.34 20.45 4.45
N ASP A 196 18.48 21.73 4.80
CA ASP A 196 18.25 22.21 6.16
C ASP A 196 17.22 23.34 6.15
N GLU A 197 16.04 23.07 6.72
CA GLU A 197 14.92 23.99 6.87
C GLU A 197 15.01 24.81 8.17
N ASN A 198 16.00 24.53 9.01
CA ASN A 198 16.12 25.10 10.34
C ASN A 198 17.12 26.26 10.42
N ASN A 199 17.68 26.66 9.29
CA ASN A 199 18.68 27.74 9.19
C ASN A 199 19.88 27.56 10.14
N ARG A 200 20.36 26.31 10.22
CA ARG A 200 21.54 25.94 11.01
C ARG A 200 22.72 25.69 10.07
N LYS A 201 23.92 25.88 10.62
CA LYS A 201 25.15 25.58 9.87
C LYS A 201 25.42 24.09 9.95
N VAL A 202 25.05 23.37 8.91
CA VAL A 202 25.23 21.91 8.82
C VAL A 202 26.26 21.61 7.73
N LEU A 203 27.25 20.80 8.05
CA LEU A 203 28.24 20.32 7.10
C LEU A 203 27.79 18.97 6.56
N ILE A 204 27.91 18.80 5.25
CA ILE A 204 27.63 17.58 4.49
C ILE A 204 28.90 17.15 3.76
N ASP A 205 29.16 15.84 3.76
CA ASP A 205 30.31 15.24 3.10
C ASP A 205 30.01 13.79 2.66
N ASP A 206 30.88 13.21 1.84
CA ASP A 206 30.86 11.79 1.44
C ASP A 206 29.48 11.32 0.92
N VAL A 207 28.84 12.06 0.03
CA VAL A 207 27.54 11.68 -0.55
C VAL A 207 27.72 10.55 -1.55
N ARG A 208 27.12 9.41 -1.27
CA ARG A 208 27.15 8.22 -2.13
C ARG A 208 25.74 7.71 -2.42
N VAL A 209 25.50 7.38 -3.68
CA VAL A 209 24.32 6.63 -4.11
C VAL A 209 24.81 5.36 -4.77
N GLN A 210 24.45 4.21 -4.19
CA GLN A 210 25.04 2.92 -4.52
C GLN A 210 23.94 1.87 -4.75
N GLN A 211 24.24 0.93 -5.62
CA GLN A 211 23.47 -0.30 -5.81
C GLN A 211 24.39 -1.51 -5.67
N VAL A 212 23.83 -2.71 -5.64
CA VAL A 212 24.58 -3.95 -5.57
C VAL A 212 24.14 -4.88 -6.68
N ASP A 213 25.10 -5.31 -7.50
CA ASP A 213 24.90 -6.46 -8.39
C ASP A 213 25.04 -7.73 -7.54
N GLN A 214 23.88 -8.29 -7.15
CA GLN A 214 23.79 -9.31 -6.11
C GLN A 214 24.24 -10.69 -6.61
N ASN A 215 24.93 -11.43 -5.75
CA ASN A 215 25.28 -12.82 -6.00
C ASN A 215 24.15 -13.83 -5.70
N VAL A 216 23.21 -13.43 -4.85
CA VAL A 216 22.03 -14.20 -4.43
C VAL A 216 20.84 -13.29 -4.50
N GLU A 217 19.76 -13.72 -5.11
CA GLU A 217 18.53 -12.93 -5.25
C GLU A 217 17.89 -12.64 -3.88
N THR A 218 17.41 -11.41 -3.69
CA THR A 218 16.64 -11.05 -2.49
C THR A 218 15.28 -11.74 -2.53
N PRO A 219 14.84 -12.40 -1.43
CA PRO A 219 13.51 -12.97 -1.36
C PRO A 219 12.41 -11.91 -1.56
N HIS A 220 11.29 -12.32 -2.15
CA HIS A 220 10.07 -11.54 -2.12
C HIS A 220 9.20 -12.00 -0.97
N LEU A 221 8.84 -11.07 -0.07
CA LEU A 221 7.95 -11.37 1.04
C LEU A 221 6.55 -11.69 0.53
N LEU A 222 5.92 -12.65 1.17
CA LEU A 222 4.51 -12.99 0.99
C LEU A 222 3.73 -12.53 2.24
N PRO A 223 2.40 -12.39 2.17
CA PRO A 223 1.61 -12.02 3.33
C PRO A 223 1.91 -12.92 4.53
N HIS A 224 2.26 -12.32 5.66
CA HIS A 224 2.46 -13.07 6.89
C HIS A 224 1.14 -13.68 7.39
N ARG A 225 1.23 -14.82 8.06
CA ARG A 225 0.07 -15.60 8.51
C ARG A 225 0.15 -15.88 10.00
N ALA A 226 -0.97 -16.39 10.54
CA ALA A 226 -1.07 -16.89 11.91
C ALA A 226 -0.55 -15.91 12.97
N TYR A 227 -0.88 -14.62 12.85
CA TYR A 227 -0.64 -13.66 13.90
C TYR A 227 -1.59 -13.91 15.08
N THR A 228 -1.04 -14.04 16.29
CA THR A 228 -1.79 -14.35 17.52
C THR A 228 -1.65 -13.28 18.61
N GLY A 229 -1.05 -12.12 18.26
CA GLY A 229 -0.70 -11.08 19.25
C GLY A 229 0.65 -11.31 19.93
N ASN A 230 1.14 -12.54 20.03
CA ASN A 230 2.46 -12.87 20.60
C ASN A 230 3.36 -13.67 19.65
N SER A 231 2.86 -14.05 18.49
CA SER A 231 3.60 -14.78 17.45
C SER A 231 3.03 -14.52 16.08
N PHE A 232 3.84 -14.73 15.04
CA PHE A 232 3.42 -14.68 13.64
C PHE A 232 4.26 -15.65 12.78
N LYS A 233 3.82 -15.87 11.54
CA LYS A 233 4.55 -16.65 10.54
C LYS A 233 4.86 -15.76 9.34
N PRO A 234 6.08 -15.21 9.22
CA PRO A 234 6.53 -14.60 7.98
C PRO A 234 6.59 -15.65 6.88
N ALA A 235 6.37 -15.22 5.64
CA ALA A 235 6.45 -16.08 4.47
C ALA A 235 7.12 -15.33 3.32
N TRP A 236 7.80 -16.05 2.43
CA TRP A 236 8.47 -15.51 1.25
C TRP A 236 8.57 -16.54 0.13
N ASN A 237 8.87 -16.09 -1.08
CA ASN A 237 9.12 -16.99 -2.20
C ASN A 237 10.44 -17.76 -2.03
N LYS A 238 10.52 -18.92 -2.62
CA LYS A 238 11.76 -19.68 -2.68
C LYS A 238 12.75 -18.97 -3.62
N VAL A 239 13.98 -18.76 -3.13
CA VAL A 239 15.11 -18.28 -3.93
C VAL A 239 15.89 -19.48 -4.44
N GLU A 240 16.16 -19.51 -5.74
CA GLU A 240 16.91 -20.61 -6.37
C GLU A 240 18.35 -20.63 -5.85
N GLY A 241 18.83 -21.80 -5.46
CA GLY A 241 20.17 -21.99 -4.91
C GLY A 241 20.35 -21.53 -3.46
N ALA A 242 19.31 -21.03 -2.80
CA ALA A 242 19.39 -20.74 -1.36
C ALA A 242 19.34 -22.02 -0.54
N ASP A 243 20.29 -22.16 0.40
CA ASP A 243 20.37 -23.25 1.35
C ASP A 243 19.51 -23.01 2.58
N LYS A 244 19.41 -21.74 2.99
CA LYS A 244 18.66 -21.29 4.15
C LYS A 244 18.29 -19.80 4.05
N TYR A 245 17.49 -19.35 4.99
CA TYR A 245 17.10 -17.96 5.16
C TYR A 245 17.37 -17.50 6.58
N LEU A 246 17.68 -16.21 6.73
CA LEU A 246 17.85 -15.52 8.01
C LEU A 246 16.70 -14.54 8.19
N VAL A 247 15.98 -14.64 9.30
CA VAL A 247 14.87 -13.74 9.64
C VAL A 247 15.28 -12.87 10.80
N ASN A 248 15.14 -11.55 10.64
CA ASN A 248 15.34 -10.58 11.71
C ASN A 248 14.01 -9.89 12.03
N VAL A 249 13.74 -9.63 13.30
CA VAL A 249 12.56 -8.92 13.78
C VAL A 249 12.99 -7.82 14.75
N TYR A 250 12.46 -6.63 14.55
CA TYR A 250 12.81 -5.42 15.29
C TYR A 250 11.56 -4.78 15.89
N ASN A 251 11.71 -4.13 17.03
CA ASN A 251 10.77 -3.10 17.45
C ASN A 251 10.86 -1.91 16.49
N SER A 252 9.76 -1.25 16.26
CA SER A 252 9.68 -0.06 15.41
C SER A 252 8.77 0.99 16.06
N ASP A 253 8.97 2.25 15.68
CA ASP A 253 7.99 3.30 15.96
C ASP A 253 7.00 3.46 14.78
N LEU A 254 6.04 4.36 14.96
CA LEU A 254 5.04 4.68 13.93
C LEU A 254 5.64 5.34 12.69
N GLU A 255 6.81 5.98 12.83
CA GLU A 255 7.54 6.62 11.73
C GLU A 255 8.38 5.62 10.93
N GLY A 256 8.39 4.34 11.33
CA GLY A 256 9.16 3.27 10.69
C GLY A 256 10.64 3.22 11.08
N ASN A 257 11.05 3.96 12.12
CA ASN A 257 12.40 3.85 12.63
C ASN A 257 12.56 2.50 13.35
N ILE A 258 13.67 1.82 13.06
CA ILE A 258 14.00 0.53 13.66
C ILE A 258 14.60 0.75 15.05
N GLY A 259 14.02 0.10 16.03
CA GLY A 259 14.50 0.06 17.42
C GLY A 259 15.26 -1.23 17.74
N ASP A 260 15.05 -1.74 18.96
CA ASP A 260 15.73 -2.94 19.46
C ASP A 260 15.38 -4.19 18.62
N ILE A 261 16.37 -5.06 18.43
CA ILE A 261 16.19 -6.35 17.77
C ILE A 261 15.52 -7.34 18.73
N LEU A 262 14.40 -7.90 18.32
CA LEU A 262 13.71 -8.97 19.04
C LEU A 262 14.23 -10.35 18.67
N VAL A 263 14.44 -10.56 17.37
CA VAL A 263 14.98 -11.81 16.82
C VAL A 263 16.09 -11.47 15.85
N GLU A 264 17.25 -12.05 16.03
CA GLU A 264 18.42 -11.82 15.22
C GLU A 264 18.82 -13.12 14.50
N ASN A 265 18.92 -13.07 13.15
CA ASN A 265 19.42 -14.14 12.30
C ASN A 265 18.77 -15.51 12.59
N MET A 266 17.45 -15.55 12.80
CA MET A 266 16.73 -16.81 12.97
C MET A 266 16.82 -17.63 11.69
N GLU A 267 17.49 -18.77 11.74
CA GLU A 267 17.71 -19.64 10.59
C GLU A 267 16.51 -20.53 10.30
N THR A 268 16.19 -20.70 9.03
CA THR A 268 15.23 -21.70 8.53
C THR A 268 15.61 -22.12 7.10
N ALA A 269 15.41 -23.40 6.78
CA ALA A 269 15.55 -23.90 5.41
C ALA A 269 14.22 -23.78 4.62
N ASP A 270 13.12 -23.59 5.33
CA ASP A 270 11.80 -23.41 4.73
C ASP A 270 11.57 -21.94 4.35
N THR A 271 10.58 -21.67 3.51
CA THR A 271 10.15 -20.33 3.12
C THR A 271 9.16 -19.69 4.11
N THR A 272 9.14 -20.18 5.33
CA THR A 272 8.36 -19.69 6.46
C THR A 272 8.95 -20.17 7.77
N CYS A 273 8.71 -19.47 8.86
CA CYS A 273 9.06 -19.91 10.22
C CYS A 273 8.02 -19.37 11.21
N THR A 274 8.12 -19.75 12.49
CA THR A 274 7.28 -19.19 13.54
C THR A 274 8.11 -18.29 14.44
N VAL A 275 7.85 -16.99 14.39
CA VAL A 275 8.42 -16.01 15.32
C VAL A 275 7.52 -15.91 16.55
N ARG A 276 8.12 -15.88 17.74
CA ARG A 276 7.42 -15.80 19.04
C ARG A 276 8.01 -14.68 19.89
N GLY A 277 7.32 -14.31 20.96
CA GLY A 277 7.80 -13.32 21.93
C GLY A 277 7.38 -11.89 21.61
N LEU A 278 6.42 -11.70 20.69
CA LEU A 278 5.82 -10.40 20.48
C LEU A 278 5.03 -9.96 21.71
N LEU A 279 5.03 -8.67 21.99
CA LEU A 279 4.25 -8.05 23.04
C LEU A 279 3.10 -7.25 22.41
N PRO A 280 1.86 -7.42 22.90
CA PRO A 280 0.74 -6.64 22.41
C PRO A 280 0.96 -5.13 22.53
N GLY A 281 0.56 -4.37 21.53
CA GLY A 281 0.69 -2.91 21.52
C GLY A 281 2.03 -2.38 21.01
N ASN A 282 3.01 -3.25 20.73
CA ASN A 282 4.27 -2.85 20.10
C ASN A 282 4.15 -2.99 18.58
N ILE A 283 4.85 -2.12 17.87
CA ILE A 283 5.02 -2.22 16.41
C ILE A 283 6.30 -3.00 16.15
N TYR A 284 6.23 -3.94 15.24
CA TYR A 284 7.37 -4.74 14.83
C TYR A 284 7.58 -4.64 13.33
N ARG A 285 8.83 -4.76 12.91
CA ARG A 285 9.21 -4.92 11.52
C ARG A 285 10.12 -6.12 11.37
N TYR A 286 10.07 -6.78 10.23
CA TYR A 286 10.91 -7.93 9.94
C TYR A 286 11.47 -7.88 8.53
N ASN A 287 12.62 -8.50 8.34
CA ASN A 287 13.21 -8.74 7.03
C ASN A 287 13.74 -10.16 6.93
N VAL A 288 14.00 -10.58 5.69
CA VAL A 288 14.50 -11.91 5.35
C VAL A 288 15.67 -11.78 4.41
N THR A 289 16.73 -12.57 4.65
CA THR A 289 17.92 -12.67 3.82
C THR A 289 18.07 -14.11 3.35
N ALA A 290 18.26 -14.35 2.05
CA ALA A 290 18.60 -15.66 1.52
C ALA A 290 20.10 -15.92 1.64
N VAL A 291 20.50 -17.16 1.92
CA VAL A 291 21.90 -17.58 2.06
C VAL A 291 22.17 -18.77 1.15
N SER A 292 23.26 -18.72 0.39
CA SER A 292 23.76 -19.78 -0.48
C SER A 292 25.26 -19.99 -0.25
N GLY A 293 25.64 -21.02 0.49
CA GLY A 293 27.00 -21.22 0.98
C GLY A 293 27.47 -20.04 1.83
N ASP A 294 28.56 -19.39 1.42
CA ASP A 294 29.10 -18.19 2.08
C ASP A 294 28.54 -16.87 1.50
N ARG A 295 27.57 -16.92 0.60
CA ARG A 295 26.97 -15.76 -0.06
C ARG A 295 25.61 -15.45 0.52
N MET A 296 25.26 -14.18 0.55
CA MET A 296 23.99 -13.70 1.08
C MET A 296 23.33 -12.75 0.08
N SER A 297 22.01 -12.75 0.04
CA SER A 297 21.24 -11.68 -0.60
C SER A 297 21.25 -10.42 0.24
N LEU A 298 20.90 -9.28 -0.34
CA LEU A 298 20.43 -8.16 0.44
C LEU A 298 19.19 -8.60 1.27
N PRO A 299 18.97 -8.03 2.45
CA PRO A 299 17.73 -8.24 3.17
C PRO A 299 16.56 -7.66 2.38
N THR A 300 15.39 -8.24 2.52
CA THR A 300 14.15 -7.62 2.04
C THR A 300 13.95 -6.25 2.73
N ASN A 301 13.03 -5.42 2.20
CA ASN A 301 12.55 -4.27 2.96
C ASN A 301 11.99 -4.73 4.32
N ASN A 302 12.00 -3.82 5.30
CA ASN A 302 11.48 -4.09 6.62
C ASN A 302 9.94 -4.07 6.58
N ALA A 303 9.34 -5.24 6.39
CA ALA A 303 7.88 -5.37 6.42
C ALA A 303 7.35 -5.06 7.82
N GLU A 304 6.34 -4.21 7.90
CA GLU A 304 5.68 -3.94 9.17
C GLU A 304 4.75 -5.11 9.53
N LEU A 305 4.83 -5.53 10.78
CA LEU A 305 3.88 -6.46 11.34
C LEU A 305 2.73 -5.67 11.97
N TYR A 306 1.64 -5.61 11.23
CA TYR A 306 0.45 -4.90 11.70
C TYR A 306 -0.25 -5.68 12.80
N ASP A 307 -0.61 -4.95 13.86
CA ASP A 307 -1.52 -5.44 14.91
C ASP A 307 -2.91 -5.77 14.36
N LEU A 308 -3.22 -5.31 13.16
CA LEU A 308 -4.50 -5.50 12.53
C LEU A 308 -4.45 -6.71 11.60
N VAL A 309 -4.66 -7.88 12.17
CA VAL A 309 -4.73 -9.13 11.40
C VAL A 309 -5.94 -9.18 10.50
N THR A 310 -5.80 -9.88 9.40
CA THR A 310 -6.92 -10.21 8.52
C THR A 310 -7.94 -11.06 9.27
N PRO A 311 -9.23 -10.70 9.25
CA PRO A 311 -10.28 -11.54 9.84
C PRO A 311 -10.29 -12.94 9.22
N VAL A 312 -10.58 -13.94 10.04
CA VAL A 312 -10.83 -15.31 9.60
C VAL A 312 -12.33 -15.55 9.70
N LEU A 313 -12.96 -15.78 8.56
CA LEU A 313 -14.39 -16.01 8.47
C LEU A 313 -14.76 -17.42 8.97
N ASP A 314 -15.91 -17.54 9.60
CA ASP A 314 -16.52 -18.81 9.89
C ASP A 314 -17.31 -19.25 8.64
N PRO A 315 -17.28 -20.55 8.28
CA PRO A 315 -18.06 -21.05 7.16
C PRO A 315 -19.57 -20.81 7.34
N VAL A 316 -20.24 -20.42 6.28
CA VAL A 316 -21.70 -20.26 6.28
C VAL A 316 -22.36 -21.66 6.27
N GLU A 317 -23.12 -21.97 7.32
CA GLU A 317 -23.75 -23.30 7.45
C GLU A 317 -24.90 -23.50 6.47
N SER A 318 -25.71 -22.47 6.24
CA SER A 318 -26.85 -22.53 5.29
C SER A 318 -27.25 -21.14 4.81
N VAL A 319 -27.75 -21.07 3.58
CA VAL A 319 -28.43 -19.90 3.02
C VAL A 319 -29.90 -20.26 2.83
N GLU A 320 -30.79 -19.60 3.57
CA GLU A 320 -32.23 -19.81 3.50
C GLU A 320 -32.92 -18.58 2.90
N ASP A 321 -33.61 -18.74 1.80
CA ASP A 321 -34.26 -17.65 1.06
C ASP A 321 -33.31 -16.47 0.77
N GLY A 322 -32.05 -16.78 0.40
CA GLY A 322 -31.02 -15.77 0.15
C GLY A 322 -30.45 -15.11 1.41
N LYS A 323 -30.81 -15.56 2.60
CA LYS A 323 -30.38 -14.97 3.87
C LYS A 323 -29.47 -15.90 4.65
N PHE A 324 -28.48 -15.29 5.30
CA PHE A 324 -27.59 -16.00 6.24
C PHE A 324 -26.99 -15.00 7.23
N THR A 325 -26.37 -15.54 8.27
CA THR A 325 -25.57 -14.74 9.21
C THR A 325 -24.11 -15.08 9.00
N ALA A 326 -23.29 -14.07 8.73
CA ALA A 326 -21.85 -14.18 8.67
C ALA A 326 -21.23 -13.88 10.03
N THR A 327 -20.20 -14.64 10.40
CA THR A 327 -19.39 -14.42 11.61
C THR A 327 -17.92 -14.62 11.29
N TRP A 328 -17.07 -14.01 12.11
CA TRP A 328 -15.61 -14.15 12.02
C TRP A 328 -14.96 -13.95 13.40
N ASN A 329 -13.68 -14.27 13.51
CA ASN A 329 -12.95 -14.07 14.74
C ASN A 329 -12.82 -12.57 15.09
N LYS A 330 -12.91 -12.24 16.38
CA LYS A 330 -12.59 -10.89 16.84
C LYS A 330 -11.09 -10.60 16.59
N VAL A 331 -10.82 -9.53 15.85
CA VAL A 331 -9.46 -9.05 15.59
C VAL A 331 -9.05 -8.09 16.70
N PRO A 332 -7.93 -8.32 17.40
CA PRO A 332 -7.40 -7.36 18.36
C PRO A 332 -7.17 -5.99 17.70
N ASN A 333 -7.42 -4.91 18.44
CA ASN A 333 -7.28 -3.53 18.00
C ASN A 333 -8.16 -3.10 16.80
N ALA A 334 -9.04 -3.97 16.28
CA ALA A 334 -10.05 -3.55 15.33
C ALA A 334 -11.07 -2.65 16.02
N LEU A 335 -11.31 -1.49 15.44
CA LEU A 335 -12.36 -0.57 15.87
C LEU A 335 -13.71 -0.99 15.30
N TYR A 336 -13.71 -1.39 14.03
CA TYR A 336 -14.87 -1.92 13.30
C TYR A 336 -14.41 -2.81 12.15
N TYR A 337 -15.38 -3.38 11.43
CA TYR A 337 -15.14 -4.25 10.29
C TYR A 337 -15.92 -3.76 9.09
N ASN A 338 -15.37 -4.01 7.90
CA ASN A 338 -16.06 -3.93 6.63
C ASN A 338 -16.30 -5.35 6.14
N TYR A 339 -17.50 -5.65 5.70
CA TYR A 339 -17.88 -6.97 5.22
C TYR A 339 -18.45 -6.89 3.81
N TYR A 340 -18.01 -7.81 2.95
CA TYR A 340 -18.38 -7.87 1.55
C TYR A 340 -18.90 -9.26 1.19
N VAL A 341 -19.84 -9.31 0.22
CA VAL A 341 -20.12 -10.50 -0.55
C VAL A 341 -19.80 -10.19 -2.01
N TYR A 342 -19.02 -11.06 -2.61
CA TYR A 342 -18.66 -11.04 -4.02
C TYR A 342 -19.48 -12.09 -4.77
N GLU A 343 -20.02 -11.71 -5.91
CA GLU A 343 -20.62 -12.60 -6.88
C GLU A 343 -19.55 -13.03 -7.87
N GLU A 344 -19.45 -14.32 -8.16
CA GLU A 344 -18.60 -14.83 -9.22
C GLU A 344 -19.42 -15.34 -10.39
N LYS A 345 -19.08 -14.84 -11.56
CA LYS A 345 -19.67 -15.25 -12.84
C LYS A 345 -18.61 -15.87 -13.73
N PRO A 346 -18.83 -17.11 -14.25
CA PRO A 346 -17.91 -17.69 -15.21
C PRO A 346 -17.96 -16.92 -16.53
N VAL A 347 -16.79 -16.64 -17.08
CA VAL A 347 -16.63 -16.06 -18.41
C VAL A 347 -16.81 -17.19 -19.45
N THR A 348 -17.75 -17.02 -20.37
CA THR A 348 -18.16 -18.09 -21.31
C THR A 348 -17.40 -18.07 -22.62
N GLU A 349 -16.77 -16.95 -22.96
CA GLU A 349 -16.00 -16.74 -24.19
C GLU A 349 -14.79 -15.84 -23.92
N ASP A 350 -13.71 -16.02 -24.69
CA ASP A 350 -12.54 -15.14 -24.60
C ASP A 350 -12.90 -13.73 -25.06
N GLY A 351 -12.46 -12.72 -24.33
CA GLY A 351 -12.69 -11.33 -24.74
C GLY A 351 -12.60 -10.31 -23.60
N ASP A 352 -12.87 -9.07 -23.97
CA ASP A 352 -12.89 -7.96 -23.01
C ASP A 352 -14.19 -8.01 -22.20
N VAL A 353 -14.00 -8.00 -20.87
CA VAL A 353 -15.08 -8.02 -19.88
C VAL A 353 -15.07 -6.69 -19.14
N THR A 354 -16.24 -6.09 -18.99
CA THR A 354 -16.38 -4.90 -18.14
C THR A 354 -16.36 -5.33 -16.69
N VAL A 355 -15.34 -4.91 -15.96
CA VAL A 355 -15.17 -5.18 -14.51
C VAL A 355 -15.90 -4.12 -13.69
N ILE A 356 -15.75 -2.85 -14.05
CA ILE A 356 -16.44 -1.70 -13.44
C ILE A 356 -17.25 -0.99 -14.50
N ASP A 357 -18.50 -0.62 -14.14
CA ASP A 357 -19.39 0.22 -14.97
C ASP A 357 -20.26 1.05 -14.01
N GLU A 358 -19.72 2.19 -13.61
CA GLU A 358 -20.35 3.06 -12.61
C GLU A 358 -20.56 4.46 -13.19
N ASN A 359 -21.82 4.87 -13.30
CA ASN A 359 -22.23 6.16 -13.84
C ASN A 359 -22.63 7.18 -12.79
N PHE A 360 -22.56 6.82 -11.53
CA PHE A 360 -22.90 7.65 -10.37
C PHE A 360 -24.27 8.37 -10.43
N ASP A 361 -25.13 8.08 -11.42
CA ASP A 361 -26.42 8.76 -11.63
C ASP A 361 -27.33 8.75 -10.39
N ASN A 362 -27.21 7.72 -9.56
CA ASN A 362 -28.01 7.53 -8.35
C ASN A 362 -27.33 8.07 -7.08
N VAL A 363 -26.15 8.66 -7.17
CA VAL A 363 -25.46 9.29 -6.04
C VAL A 363 -26.11 10.66 -5.77
N THR A 364 -27.09 10.65 -4.89
CA THR A 364 -27.92 11.84 -4.60
C THR A 364 -27.62 12.44 -3.23
N ASP A 365 -26.97 11.68 -2.36
CA ASP A 365 -26.76 12.04 -0.97
C ASP A 365 -25.51 11.38 -0.42
N TRP A 366 -24.81 12.13 0.40
CA TRP A 366 -23.69 11.68 1.18
C TRP A 366 -24.19 11.34 2.59
N GLY A 367 -24.35 10.10 2.91
CA GLY A 367 -24.98 9.50 4.11
C GLY A 367 -24.81 10.12 5.50
N GLY A 368 -24.60 11.43 5.58
CA GLY A 368 -24.34 12.14 6.83
C GLY A 368 -24.81 13.60 6.89
N GLY A 369 -25.45 14.14 5.89
CA GLY A 369 -26.02 15.48 5.97
C GLY A 369 -25.93 16.27 4.67
N SER A 370 -27.03 16.89 4.32
CA SER A 370 -27.11 17.83 3.20
C SER A 370 -26.18 19.03 3.44
N PHE A 371 -25.15 19.16 2.64
CA PHE A 371 -24.38 20.39 2.56
C PHE A 371 -25.00 21.28 1.50
N GLY A 372 -25.82 22.26 1.94
CA GLY A 372 -26.29 23.30 1.06
C GLY A 372 -25.15 24.27 0.75
N TRP A 373 -24.64 24.27 -0.46
CA TRP A 373 -23.78 25.33 -0.97
C TRP A 373 -24.67 26.52 -1.36
N THR A 374 -24.38 27.67 -0.76
CA THR A 374 -24.63 28.92 -1.44
C THR A 374 -23.28 29.50 -1.85
N ALA A 375 -23.21 30.19 -2.96
CA ALA A 375 -21.97 30.75 -3.53
C ALA A 375 -21.12 31.61 -2.56
N ASP A 376 -21.66 31.93 -1.39
CA ASP A 376 -21.07 32.81 -0.37
C ASP A 376 -20.57 32.05 0.88
N GLN A 377 -20.66 30.71 0.93
CA GLN A 377 -20.22 29.93 2.08
C GLN A 377 -18.95 29.18 1.74
N GLN A 378 -17.83 29.59 2.33
CA GLN A 378 -16.64 28.75 2.38
C GLN A 378 -16.99 27.48 3.15
N PRO A 379 -16.64 26.31 2.61
CA PRO A 379 -16.86 25.06 3.29
C PRO A 379 -16.10 25.04 4.61
N THR A 380 -16.80 24.80 5.72
CA THR A 380 -16.14 24.35 6.93
C THR A 380 -15.65 22.93 6.63
N TYR A 381 -14.33 22.76 6.58
CA TYR A 381 -13.71 21.47 6.35
C TYR A 381 -14.31 20.42 7.29
N PRO A 382 -14.91 19.32 6.79
CA PRO A 382 -15.14 18.19 7.63
C PRO A 382 -13.77 17.73 8.15
N ASN A 383 -13.76 17.22 9.38
CA ASN A 383 -12.56 16.56 9.88
C ASN A 383 -12.05 15.61 8.81
N GLU A 384 -10.81 15.76 8.38
CA GLU A 384 -10.16 15.12 7.22
C GLU A 384 -10.14 13.58 7.25
N GLN A 385 -10.99 12.95 8.02
CA GLN A 385 -10.84 11.56 8.47
C GLN A 385 -12.02 10.64 8.14
N GLU A 386 -13.11 11.12 7.64
CA GLU A 386 -14.24 10.25 7.35
C GLU A 386 -14.24 9.88 5.86
N LEU A 387 -13.64 8.73 5.55
CA LEU A 387 -13.96 7.98 4.35
C LEU A 387 -15.46 7.66 4.40
N GLY A 388 -16.24 8.37 3.62
CA GLY A 388 -17.65 8.07 3.45
C GLY A 388 -17.81 6.94 2.42
N TYR A 389 -18.77 6.06 2.67
CA TYR A 389 -19.18 5.06 1.71
C TYR A 389 -20.23 5.65 0.77
N LEU A 390 -20.04 5.48 -0.53
CA LEU A 390 -21.04 5.90 -1.50
C LEU A 390 -22.24 4.96 -1.45
N ALA A 391 -23.39 5.50 -1.08
CA ALA A 391 -24.67 4.82 -1.22
C ALA A 391 -25.24 5.08 -2.63
N ASN A 392 -26.15 4.20 -3.06
CA ASN A 392 -26.86 4.30 -4.35
C ASN A 392 -25.94 4.30 -5.59
N VAL A 393 -24.83 3.61 -5.52
CA VAL A 393 -23.96 3.29 -6.66
C VAL A 393 -24.48 2.05 -7.38
N ASN A 394 -24.20 1.91 -8.68
CA ASN A 394 -24.54 0.70 -9.44
C ASN A 394 -23.74 -0.51 -8.95
N GLN A 395 -22.51 -0.26 -8.51
CA GLN A 395 -21.63 -1.29 -8.00
C GLN A 395 -21.20 -0.94 -6.56
N THR A 396 -21.64 -1.72 -5.58
CA THR A 396 -21.39 -1.43 -4.16
C THR A 396 -19.91 -1.47 -3.77
N GLY A 397 -19.55 -0.79 -2.68
CA GLY A 397 -18.20 -0.82 -2.08
C GLY A 397 -17.30 0.35 -2.46
N PHE A 398 -17.79 1.33 -3.22
CA PHE A 398 -17.07 2.58 -3.46
C PHE A 398 -16.95 3.40 -2.18
N THR A 399 -15.79 4.01 -1.98
CA THR A 399 -15.54 4.97 -0.91
C THR A 399 -15.04 6.27 -1.50
N ALA A 400 -15.39 7.39 -0.90
CA ALA A 400 -14.84 8.68 -1.28
C ALA A 400 -14.63 9.55 -0.05
N THR A 401 -13.53 10.29 -0.03
CA THR A 401 -13.34 11.49 0.79
C THR A 401 -13.70 12.67 -0.09
N CYS A 402 -14.95 13.05 -0.13
CA CYS A 402 -15.38 14.09 -1.03
C CYS A 402 -16.35 15.05 -0.33
N TRP A 403 -16.52 16.20 -0.94
CA TRP A 403 -17.67 17.04 -0.69
C TRP A 403 -18.86 16.42 -1.42
N ALA A 404 -19.96 16.23 -0.70
CA ALA A 404 -21.18 15.74 -1.33
C ALA A 404 -21.53 16.62 -2.53
N PRO A 405 -21.78 16.05 -3.70
CA PRO A 405 -22.28 16.84 -4.82
C PRO A 405 -23.64 17.42 -4.44
N LEU A 406 -23.84 18.66 -4.74
CA LEU A 406 -25.14 19.32 -4.58
C LEU A 406 -26.17 18.87 -5.61
N GLN A 407 -25.74 18.11 -6.61
CA GLN A 407 -26.56 17.61 -7.69
C GLN A 407 -26.29 16.11 -7.87
N ALA A 408 -27.36 15.39 -8.14
CA ALA A 408 -27.29 13.98 -8.46
C ALA A 408 -26.47 13.74 -9.73
N GLY A 409 -25.72 12.64 -9.75
CA GLY A 409 -25.15 12.12 -10.96
C GLY A 409 -23.65 12.28 -11.15
N TYR A 410 -22.88 12.67 -10.13
CA TYR A 410 -21.42 12.67 -10.16
C TYR A 410 -20.81 12.80 -8.76
N VAL A 411 -19.50 12.55 -8.64
CA VAL A 411 -18.71 12.72 -7.40
C VAL A 411 -17.84 13.97 -7.49
N ALA A 412 -17.79 14.77 -6.43
CA ALA A 412 -16.96 15.97 -6.33
C ALA A 412 -15.81 15.76 -5.32
N LEU A 413 -14.58 15.95 -5.76
CA LEU A 413 -13.36 15.81 -4.95
C LEU A 413 -12.68 17.17 -4.78
N ASP A 414 -12.21 17.47 -3.56
CA ASP A 414 -11.55 18.73 -3.23
C ASP A 414 -10.04 18.66 -3.50
N GLY A 415 -9.51 19.58 -4.29
CA GLY A 415 -8.09 19.68 -4.65
C GLY A 415 -7.25 20.51 -3.68
N TRP A 416 -7.84 21.18 -2.67
CA TRP A 416 -7.13 22.14 -1.82
C TRP A 416 -5.96 21.55 -1.06
N ASN A 417 -6.12 20.37 -0.47
CA ASN A 417 -5.06 19.76 0.32
C ASN A 417 -3.84 19.41 -0.54
N TYR A 418 -4.05 18.80 -1.70
CA TYR A 418 -2.97 18.50 -2.64
C TYR A 418 -2.29 19.80 -3.10
N PHE A 419 -3.08 20.80 -3.45
CA PHE A 419 -2.55 22.07 -3.95
C PHE A 419 -1.63 22.75 -2.94
N TYR A 420 -2.05 22.88 -1.69
CA TYR A 420 -1.21 23.52 -0.67
C TYR A 420 -0.02 22.65 -0.26
N ASP A 421 -0.21 21.36 -0.15
CA ASP A 421 0.85 20.46 0.30
C ASP A 421 1.92 20.22 -0.77
N VAL A 422 1.53 20.07 -2.03
CA VAL A 422 2.43 19.66 -3.11
C VAL A 422 2.81 20.81 -4.03
N VAL A 423 1.82 21.60 -4.48
CA VAL A 423 2.06 22.64 -5.49
C VAL A 423 2.62 23.91 -4.85
N LYS A 424 2.06 24.35 -3.74
CA LYS A 424 2.46 25.60 -3.06
C LYS A 424 3.54 25.41 -2.01
N ASN A 425 3.68 24.20 -1.47
CA ASN A 425 4.63 23.88 -0.38
C ASN A 425 4.46 24.83 0.84
N VAL A 426 3.23 25.24 1.13
CA VAL A 426 2.90 26.25 2.15
C VAL A 426 2.63 25.64 3.52
N ARG A 427 2.29 24.34 3.55
CA ARG A 427 2.05 23.66 4.82
C ARG A 427 3.35 22.98 5.28
N ASP A 428 3.74 23.24 6.53
CA ASP A 428 4.66 22.41 7.31
C ASP A 428 4.04 21.00 7.42
N VAL A 429 4.16 20.26 6.34
CA VAL A 429 3.71 18.89 6.35
C VAL A 429 4.88 18.10 6.88
N ASP A 430 4.75 17.59 8.10
CA ASP A 430 5.50 16.41 8.53
C ASP A 430 5.14 15.29 7.55
N PHE A 431 5.79 15.28 6.40
CA PHE A 431 5.63 14.29 5.34
C PHE A 431 6.20 12.96 5.79
N VAL A 432 5.55 12.37 6.74
CA VAL A 432 5.71 10.96 7.02
C VAL A 432 4.84 10.22 6.02
N THR A 433 5.46 9.77 4.95
CA THR A 433 4.86 9.03 3.85
C THR A 433 3.85 9.82 3.02
N TYR A 434 4.11 9.88 1.74
CA TYR A 434 3.20 10.27 0.68
C TYR A 434 1.95 9.40 0.78
N ASP A 435 1.03 9.83 1.61
CA ASP A 435 -0.16 9.05 1.88
C ASP A 435 -1.30 9.62 1.05
N ILE A 436 -1.67 8.92 -0.02
CA ILE A 436 -2.90 9.14 -0.79
C ILE A 436 -4.10 9.37 0.14
N LYS A 437 -4.03 8.86 1.36
CA LYS A 437 -5.04 9.02 2.41
C LYS A 437 -5.31 10.48 2.84
N LYS A 438 -4.43 11.43 2.50
CA LYS A 438 -4.59 12.84 2.86
C LYS A 438 -5.46 13.65 1.89
N TYR A 439 -5.61 13.19 0.67
CA TYR A 439 -6.29 13.94 -0.38
C TYR A 439 -7.72 13.45 -0.55
N ALA A 440 -8.60 14.36 -0.96
CA ALA A 440 -9.94 13.96 -1.36
C ALA A 440 -9.84 13.03 -2.58
N LYS A 441 -10.42 11.84 -2.47
CA LYS A 441 -10.28 10.79 -3.45
C LYS A 441 -11.55 9.95 -3.57
N LEU A 442 -11.72 9.35 -4.74
CA LEU A 442 -12.65 8.27 -5.00
C LEU A 442 -11.86 6.97 -5.08
N GLU A 443 -12.27 5.96 -4.35
CA GLU A 443 -11.69 4.61 -4.40
C GLU A 443 -12.74 3.60 -4.82
N THR A 444 -12.37 2.70 -5.72
CA THR A 444 -13.18 1.52 -6.01
C THR A 444 -13.07 0.50 -4.88
N PRO A 445 -13.99 -0.46 -4.77
CA PRO A 445 -13.72 -1.68 -4.01
C PRO A 445 -12.48 -2.42 -4.56
N GLU A 446 -11.98 -3.39 -3.80
CA GLU A 446 -10.89 -4.27 -4.26
C GLU A 446 -11.41 -5.22 -5.33
N PHE A 447 -10.62 -5.38 -6.40
CA PHE A 447 -10.85 -6.33 -7.48
C PHE A 447 -9.64 -7.21 -7.71
N ASP A 448 -9.86 -8.41 -8.24
CA ASP A 448 -8.82 -9.20 -8.88
C ASP A 448 -8.61 -8.66 -10.31
N LEU A 449 -7.56 -7.84 -10.46
CA LEU A 449 -7.13 -7.27 -11.74
C LEU A 449 -5.86 -7.96 -12.26
N SER A 450 -5.58 -9.19 -11.84
CA SER A 450 -4.41 -9.96 -12.28
C SER A 450 -4.56 -10.61 -13.67
N LYS A 451 -5.78 -10.62 -14.22
CA LYS A 451 -6.06 -11.23 -15.51
C LYS A 451 -5.29 -10.51 -16.63
N ASP A 452 -5.05 -11.22 -17.74
CA ASP A 452 -4.30 -10.67 -18.87
C ASP A 452 -2.94 -10.06 -18.45
N GLU A 453 -2.21 -10.72 -17.52
CA GLU A 453 -0.93 -10.24 -16.98
C GLU A 453 -1.05 -8.85 -16.29
N GLY A 454 -2.21 -8.54 -15.73
CA GLY A 454 -2.49 -7.27 -15.07
C GLY A 454 -2.79 -6.10 -16.00
N ARG A 455 -3.00 -6.35 -17.30
CA ARG A 455 -3.39 -5.30 -18.25
C ARG A 455 -4.89 -5.02 -18.18
N MET A 456 -5.24 -3.74 -18.22
CA MET A 456 -6.63 -3.28 -18.23
C MET A 456 -6.76 -1.92 -18.87
N HIS A 457 -7.96 -1.60 -19.32
CA HIS A 457 -8.33 -0.30 -19.87
C HIS A 457 -9.31 0.41 -18.94
N VAL A 458 -9.02 1.67 -18.62
CA VAL A 458 -9.88 2.53 -17.78
C VAL A 458 -10.36 3.70 -18.63
N SER A 459 -11.65 4.00 -18.54
CA SER A 459 -12.29 5.20 -19.06
C SER A 459 -13.06 5.89 -17.94
N VAL A 460 -12.97 7.21 -17.86
CA VAL A 460 -13.69 8.01 -16.87
C VAL A 460 -13.93 9.42 -17.38
N ASP A 461 -15.08 9.99 -17.06
CA ASP A 461 -15.38 11.38 -17.38
C ASP A 461 -14.94 12.27 -16.18
N LEU A 462 -14.14 13.30 -16.50
CA LEU A 462 -13.52 14.18 -15.53
C LEU A 462 -13.76 15.65 -15.93
N TRP A 463 -14.03 16.48 -14.93
CA TRP A 463 -14.10 17.93 -15.10
C TRP A 463 -13.31 18.59 -13.96
N GLY A 464 -12.28 19.36 -14.29
CA GLY A 464 -11.52 20.17 -13.34
C GLY A 464 -11.96 21.63 -13.36
N THR A 465 -12.18 22.22 -12.20
CA THR A 465 -12.48 23.66 -12.11
C THR A 465 -11.24 24.50 -12.33
N LEU A 466 -11.43 25.72 -12.83
CA LEU A 466 -10.41 26.79 -12.82
C LEU A 466 -10.64 27.64 -11.58
N ALA A 467 -9.71 27.60 -10.63
CA ALA A 467 -9.87 28.27 -9.35
C ALA A 467 -8.72 29.22 -9.04
N GLU A 468 -9.01 30.32 -8.36
CA GLU A 468 -8.02 31.27 -7.89
C GLU A 468 -7.60 30.90 -6.46
N ASP A 469 -6.28 30.96 -6.20
CA ASP A 469 -5.77 30.88 -4.84
C ASP A 469 -6.05 32.17 -4.08
N ASN A 470 -6.84 32.09 -3.03
CA ASN A 470 -7.19 33.27 -2.22
C ASN A 470 -5.99 33.90 -1.49
N LEU A 471 -4.91 33.13 -1.26
CA LEU A 471 -3.68 33.64 -0.64
C LEU A 471 -2.82 34.45 -1.63
N ASP A 472 -3.01 34.26 -2.94
CA ASP A 472 -2.25 34.91 -3.99
C ASP A 472 -3.00 36.08 -4.65
N LYS A 473 -4.19 36.45 -4.18
CA LYS A 473 -5.00 37.56 -4.76
C LYS A 473 -4.25 38.89 -4.82
N GLU A 474 -3.34 39.13 -3.89
CA GLU A 474 -2.55 40.36 -3.86
C GLU A 474 -1.45 40.39 -4.94
N ASN A 475 -1.05 39.24 -5.48
CA ASN A 475 0.06 39.08 -6.41
C ASN A 475 -0.35 38.90 -7.87
N ASN A 476 -1.64 38.91 -8.19
CA ASN A 476 -2.14 38.76 -9.56
C ASN A 476 -1.70 37.48 -10.27
N TYR A 477 -1.59 36.36 -9.56
CA TYR A 477 -1.31 35.06 -10.18
C TYR A 477 -2.50 34.58 -11.00
N PRO A 478 -2.25 33.85 -12.10
CA PRO A 478 -3.32 33.28 -12.89
C PRO A 478 -4.07 32.22 -12.07
N ALA A 479 -5.35 32.03 -12.39
CA ALA A 479 -6.13 30.93 -11.82
C ALA A 479 -5.47 29.56 -12.15
N TYR A 480 -5.57 28.63 -11.23
CA TYR A 480 -5.04 27.30 -11.35
C TYR A 480 -6.09 26.33 -11.87
N GLN A 481 -5.71 25.51 -12.85
CA GLN A 481 -6.56 24.44 -13.37
C GLN A 481 -6.45 23.24 -12.44
N VAL A 482 -7.58 22.75 -11.91
CA VAL A 482 -7.63 21.47 -11.24
C VAL A 482 -7.49 20.37 -12.27
N ASN A 483 -6.53 19.48 -12.08
CA ASN A 483 -6.28 18.29 -12.87
C ASN A 483 -6.58 17.04 -12.04
N ALA A 484 -6.33 15.86 -12.58
CA ALA A 484 -6.57 14.62 -11.89
C ALA A 484 -5.40 13.65 -12.00
N ILE A 485 -5.28 12.78 -11.02
CA ILE A 485 -4.53 11.53 -11.13
C ILE A 485 -5.53 10.38 -11.07
N VAL A 486 -5.41 9.46 -12.03
CA VAL A 486 -6.02 8.14 -11.98
C VAL A 486 -4.92 7.15 -11.66
N ALA A 487 -5.01 6.50 -10.51
CA ALA A 487 -3.99 5.60 -9.97
C ALA A 487 -4.52 4.16 -9.90
N LEU A 488 -3.72 3.21 -10.36
CA LEU A 488 -3.85 1.80 -10.01
C LEU A 488 -3.08 1.58 -8.73
N CYS A 489 -3.77 1.16 -7.67
CA CYS A 489 -3.21 0.89 -6.37
C CYS A 489 -3.29 -0.60 -6.05
N ASN A 490 -2.17 -1.21 -5.67
CA ASN A 490 -2.09 -2.59 -5.23
C ASN A 490 -1.88 -2.67 -3.72
N TYR A 491 -2.41 -3.70 -3.09
CA TYR A 491 -2.14 -3.92 -1.68
C TYR A 491 -0.69 -4.38 -1.46
N ASP A 492 0.06 -3.57 -0.73
CA ASP A 492 1.42 -3.91 -0.29
C ASP A 492 1.36 -4.42 1.15
N PHE A 493 1.60 -5.71 1.33
CA PHE A 493 1.58 -6.33 2.66
C PHE A 493 2.80 -5.96 3.51
N THR A 494 3.85 -5.39 2.93
CA THR A 494 5.01 -4.91 3.69
C THR A 494 4.74 -3.55 4.34
N LEU A 495 3.89 -2.76 3.70
CA LEU A 495 3.43 -1.46 4.20
C LEU A 495 2.04 -1.54 4.85
N GLY A 496 1.31 -2.65 4.63
CA GLY A 496 -0.04 -2.91 5.16
C GLY A 496 -1.10 -1.97 4.63
N GLY A 497 -1.04 -1.66 3.36
CA GLY A 497 -1.97 -0.76 2.72
C GLY A 497 -1.87 -0.79 1.20
N TYR A 498 -2.73 -0.04 0.54
CA TYR A 498 -2.68 0.12 -0.90
C TYR A 498 -1.65 1.18 -1.27
N VAL A 499 -0.78 0.84 -2.23
CA VAL A 499 0.24 1.74 -2.78
C VAL A 499 0.03 1.92 -4.27
N GLU A 500 0.38 3.08 -4.79
CA GLU A 500 0.33 3.37 -6.21
C GLU A 500 1.34 2.49 -6.97
N ALA A 501 0.83 1.60 -7.81
CA ALA A 501 1.63 0.77 -8.70
C ALA A 501 1.85 1.44 -10.06
N GLU A 502 0.86 2.23 -10.51
CA GLU A 502 0.89 2.96 -11.77
C GLU A 502 -0.06 4.15 -11.69
N THR A 503 0.38 5.33 -12.16
CA THR A 503 -0.41 6.56 -12.15
C THR A 503 -0.52 7.18 -13.54
N LYS A 504 -1.65 7.82 -13.81
CA LYS A 504 -1.87 8.61 -15.03
C LYS A 504 -2.33 10.01 -14.64
N HIS A 505 -1.57 11.00 -15.06
CA HIS A 505 -1.93 12.41 -14.87
C HIS A 505 -2.84 12.89 -16.01
N CYS A 506 -3.99 13.42 -15.65
CA CYS A 506 -5.02 13.87 -16.57
C CYS A 506 -5.07 15.39 -16.57
N VAL A 507 -4.62 16.02 -17.66
CA VAL A 507 -4.74 17.47 -17.85
C VAL A 507 -6.16 17.78 -18.30
N LEU A 508 -6.86 18.60 -17.54
CA LEU A 508 -8.28 18.86 -17.70
C LEU A 508 -8.58 20.30 -18.15
N SER A 509 -9.85 20.58 -18.40
CA SER A 509 -10.40 21.89 -18.69
C SER A 509 -11.73 22.05 -17.95
N GLU A 510 -12.29 23.28 -17.95
CA GLU A 510 -13.63 23.55 -17.40
C GLU A 510 -14.76 22.98 -18.28
N ALA A 511 -14.65 21.70 -18.59
CA ALA A 511 -15.65 20.93 -19.33
C ALA A 511 -15.48 19.45 -19.00
N TRP A 512 -16.50 18.64 -19.20
CA TRP A 512 -16.39 17.19 -19.15
C TRP A 512 -15.43 16.69 -20.22
N ASN A 513 -14.43 15.93 -19.81
CA ASN A 513 -13.44 15.28 -20.66
C ASN A 513 -13.46 13.79 -20.37
N THR A 514 -13.67 12.96 -21.38
CA THR A 514 -13.48 11.52 -21.26
C THR A 514 -11.99 11.23 -21.30
N PHE A 515 -11.47 10.77 -20.19
CA PHE A 515 -10.10 10.28 -20.07
C PHE A 515 -10.05 8.78 -20.25
N THR A 516 -9.10 8.30 -21.05
CA THR A 516 -8.86 6.88 -21.23
C THR A 516 -7.39 6.53 -21.05
N ALA A 517 -7.10 5.41 -20.40
CA ALA A 517 -5.74 4.94 -20.20
C ALA A 517 -5.65 3.44 -20.03
N ASP A 518 -4.52 2.88 -20.47
CA ASP A 518 -4.16 1.49 -20.21
C ASP A 518 -3.25 1.42 -18.99
N PHE A 519 -3.52 0.45 -18.11
CA PHE A 519 -2.70 0.05 -16.99
C PHE A 519 -2.18 -1.36 -17.18
N THR A 520 -1.02 -1.68 -16.58
CA THR A 520 -0.30 -2.93 -16.84
C THR A 520 0.17 -3.66 -15.60
N LYS A 521 -0.17 -3.16 -14.41
CA LYS A 521 0.36 -3.68 -13.14
C LYS A 521 -0.73 -4.16 -12.18
N GLY A 522 -1.89 -4.59 -12.70
CA GLY A 522 -2.96 -5.14 -11.87
C GLY A 522 -2.57 -6.43 -11.16
N THR A 523 -3.08 -6.62 -9.94
CA THR A 523 -2.88 -7.81 -9.11
C THR A 523 -4.22 -8.33 -8.60
N GLU A 524 -4.21 -9.43 -7.87
CA GLU A 524 -5.41 -9.99 -7.21
C GLU A 524 -6.03 -9.04 -6.16
N ASN A 525 -5.29 -8.03 -5.69
CA ASN A 525 -5.71 -7.10 -4.67
C ASN A 525 -5.46 -5.66 -5.14
N SER A 526 -6.23 -5.22 -6.12
CA SER A 526 -6.09 -3.92 -6.78
C SER A 526 -7.30 -3.03 -6.59
N LYS A 527 -7.08 -1.72 -6.60
CA LYS A 527 -8.09 -0.66 -6.63
C LYS A 527 -7.73 0.39 -7.65
N ILE A 528 -8.74 1.06 -8.21
CA ILE A 528 -8.55 2.34 -8.89
C ILE A 528 -8.85 3.46 -7.89
N VAL A 529 -7.96 4.42 -7.84
CA VAL A 529 -8.08 5.62 -7.00
C VAL A 529 -7.98 6.85 -7.88
N ILE A 530 -8.91 7.77 -7.71
CA ILE A 530 -8.96 9.04 -8.47
C ILE A 530 -8.91 10.18 -7.47
N TYR A 531 -8.04 11.16 -7.69
CA TYR A 531 -7.94 12.33 -6.82
C TYR A 531 -7.54 13.59 -7.61
N ALA A 532 -7.92 14.75 -7.04
CA ALA A 532 -7.67 16.07 -7.61
C ALA A 532 -6.22 16.50 -7.38
N THR A 533 -5.64 17.21 -8.37
CA THR A 533 -4.28 17.77 -8.32
C THR A 533 -4.23 19.19 -8.87
N ASP A 534 -3.10 19.87 -8.67
CA ASP A 534 -2.62 21.09 -9.34
C ASP A 534 -3.40 22.39 -9.06
N GLY A 535 -4.62 22.34 -8.58
CA GLY A 535 -5.41 23.52 -8.34
C GLY A 535 -6.25 23.47 -7.06
N PRO A 536 -6.61 24.65 -6.48
CA PRO A 536 -7.36 24.75 -5.24
C PRO A 536 -8.88 24.69 -5.45
N GLY A 537 -9.35 23.89 -6.38
CA GLY A 537 -10.78 23.78 -6.71
C GLY A 537 -11.27 22.36 -6.61
N PHE A 538 -12.23 22.02 -7.46
CA PHE A 538 -12.88 20.71 -7.45
C PHE A 538 -12.58 19.91 -8.70
N LEU A 539 -12.47 18.60 -8.50
CA LEU A 539 -12.52 17.59 -9.55
C LEU A 539 -13.89 16.90 -9.48
N PHE A 540 -14.60 16.91 -10.59
CA PHE A 540 -15.82 16.12 -10.76
C PHE A 540 -15.52 14.85 -11.52
N VAL A 541 -16.09 13.73 -11.07
CA VAL A 541 -15.86 12.39 -11.60
C VAL A 541 -17.18 11.73 -11.94
N ASP A 542 -17.28 11.18 -13.13
CA ASP A 542 -18.47 10.47 -13.64
C ASP A 542 -18.06 9.33 -14.56
N ASN A 543 -19.00 8.42 -14.89
CA ASN A 543 -18.88 7.37 -15.91
C ASN A 543 -17.55 6.56 -15.83
N LEU A 544 -17.22 6.04 -14.63
CA LEU A 544 -16.04 5.20 -14.46
C LEU A 544 -16.28 3.80 -15.02
N LYS A 545 -15.50 3.43 -16.02
CA LYS A 545 -15.53 2.11 -16.63
C LYS A 545 -14.13 1.49 -16.65
N LEU A 546 -14.05 0.22 -16.25
CA LEU A 546 -12.84 -0.60 -16.37
C LEU A 546 -13.15 -1.86 -17.16
N THR A 547 -12.36 -2.12 -18.19
CA THR A 547 -12.42 -3.36 -18.96
C THR A 547 -11.10 -4.11 -18.87
N GLN A 548 -11.19 -5.43 -18.83
CA GLN A 548 -10.03 -6.31 -18.80
C GLN A 548 -10.30 -7.55 -19.65
N ARG A 549 -9.29 -8.07 -20.31
CA ARG A 549 -9.39 -9.30 -21.08
C ARG A 549 -9.44 -10.51 -20.17
N TYR A 550 -10.40 -11.40 -20.43
CA TYR A 550 -10.56 -12.68 -19.76
C TYR A 550 -10.50 -13.82 -20.76
N GLU A 551 -10.05 -14.97 -20.30
CA GLU A 551 -10.13 -16.21 -21.02
C GLU A 551 -11.40 -17.00 -20.61
N LYS A 552 -11.91 -17.79 -21.53
CA LYS A 552 -13.05 -18.69 -21.26
C LYS A 552 -12.75 -19.63 -20.09
N GLY A 553 -13.63 -19.63 -19.12
CA GLY A 553 -13.54 -20.46 -17.91
C GLY A 553 -12.93 -19.74 -16.71
N GLU A 554 -12.41 -18.54 -16.90
CA GLU A 554 -12.07 -17.64 -15.80
C GLU A 554 -13.35 -17.11 -15.13
N SER A 555 -13.23 -16.63 -13.90
CA SER A 555 -14.36 -16.05 -13.14
C SER A 555 -14.16 -14.53 -13.00
N LEU A 556 -15.23 -13.79 -13.29
CA LEU A 556 -15.35 -12.39 -12.95
C LEU A 556 -15.95 -12.27 -11.55
N SER A 557 -15.22 -11.68 -10.64
CA SER A 557 -15.62 -11.44 -9.26
C SER A 557 -16.00 -9.99 -9.04
N ARG A 558 -17.19 -9.71 -8.47
CA ARG A 558 -17.70 -8.36 -8.19
C ARG A 558 -18.35 -8.28 -6.82
N PRO A 559 -18.16 -7.20 -6.05
CA PRO A 559 -18.89 -7.00 -4.82
C PRO A 559 -20.36 -6.70 -5.12
N VAL A 560 -21.26 -7.39 -4.43
CA VAL A 560 -22.73 -7.23 -4.55
C VAL A 560 -23.38 -6.88 -3.22
N VAL A 561 -22.72 -7.15 -2.09
CA VAL A 561 -23.14 -6.71 -0.76
C VAL A 561 -21.95 -6.05 -0.08
N PHE A 562 -22.21 -4.93 0.59
CA PHE A 562 -21.23 -4.24 1.38
C PHE A 562 -21.87 -3.71 2.67
N ASN A 563 -21.34 -4.15 3.81
CA ASN A 563 -21.74 -3.74 5.14
C ASN A 563 -20.55 -3.10 5.86
N PRO A 564 -20.41 -1.76 5.81
CA PRO A 564 -19.34 -1.05 6.48
C PRO A 564 -19.60 -0.82 7.97
N GLY A 565 -18.52 -0.55 8.72
CA GLY A 565 -18.60 0.00 10.08
C GLY A 565 -19.15 -0.95 11.15
N LEU A 566 -19.06 -2.25 10.95
CA LEU A 566 -19.59 -3.26 11.88
C LEU A 566 -18.73 -3.33 13.15
N VAL A 567 -19.31 -2.97 14.29
CA VAL A 567 -18.61 -2.99 15.59
C VAL A 567 -18.43 -4.41 16.14
N GLN A 568 -19.32 -5.32 15.75
CA GLN A 568 -19.25 -6.72 16.13
C GLN A 568 -18.79 -7.56 14.94
N PRO A 569 -18.05 -8.67 15.16
CA PRO A 569 -17.62 -9.58 14.10
C PRO A 569 -18.76 -10.48 13.64
N LYS A 570 -19.89 -9.87 13.26
CA LYS A 570 -21.12 -10.53 12.86
C LYS A 570 -21.99 -9.60 12.03
N VAL A 571 -22.66 -10.15 11.02
CA VAL A 571 -23.66 -9.42 10.21
C VAL A 571 -24.71 -10.39 9.64
N ASP A 572 -25.96 -9.92 9.58
CA ASP A 572 -27.02 -10.59 8.85
C ASP A 572 -27.03 -10.10 7.40
N VAL A 573 -27.00 -11.00 6.45
CA VAL A 573 -26.79 -10.73 5.02
C VAL A 573 -27.99 -11.22 4.23
N THR A 574 -28.36 -10.44 3.21
CA THR A 574 -29.32 -10.87 2.19
C THR A 574 -28.63 -10.80 0.82
N LEU A 575 -28.59 -11.92 0.12
CA LEU A 575 -28.08 -12.00 -1.25
C LEU A 575 -29.06 -11.31 -2.21
N PRO A 576 -28.57 -10.83 -3.37
CA PRO A 576 -29.43 -10.24 -4.39
C PRO A 576 -30.51 -11.21 -4.91
N ASP A 577 -31.58 -10.65 -5.43
CA ASP A 577 -32.64 -11.43 -6.09
C ASP A 577 -32.05 -12.25 -7.25
N GLY A 578 -32.49 -13.51 -7.35
CA GLY A 578 -31.95 -14.43 -8.36
C GLY A 578 -30.58 -15.03 -8.03
N TYR A 579 -30.14 -14.93 -6.78
CA TYR A 579 -28.85 -15.45 -6.30
C TYR A 579 -28.59 -16.92 -6.66
N GLN A 580 -29.62 -17.71 -6.87
CA GLN A 580 -29.51 -19.16 -7.14
C GLN A 580 -28.70 -19.48 -8.42
N THR A 581 -28.41 -18.49 -9.26
CA THR A 581 -27.75 -18.69 -10.56
C THR A 581 -26.25 -18.46 -10.56
N ASN A 582 -25.70 -17.90 -9.46
CA ASN A 582 -24.30 -17.50 -9.38
C ASN A 582 -23.64 -18.03 -8.09
N ASN A 583 -22.33 -18.05 -8.07
CA ASN A 583 -21.55 -18.36 -6.86
C ASN A 583 -21.33 -17.07 -6.06
N TYR A 584 -21.31 -17.22 -4.73
CA TYR A 584 -21.07 -16.08 -3.83
C TYR A 584 -20.03 -16.44 -2.79
N TYR A 585 -19.13 -15.46 -2.54
CA TYR A 585 -18.04 -15.58 -1.59
C TYR A 585 -18.07 -14.39 -0.64
N GLN A 586 -17.87 -14.66 0.64
CA GLN A 586 -17.74 -13.61 1.65
C GLN A 586 -16.29 -13.23 1.89
N ARG A 587 -16.08 -11.96 2.25
CA ARG A 587 -14.79 -11.43 2.65
C ARG A 587 -14.98 -10.36 3.73
N ALA A 588 -14.07 -10.27 4.69
CA ALA A 588 -14.09 -9.27 5.74
C ALA A 588 -12.75 -8.56 5.89
N GLN A 589 -12.80 -7.32 6.34
CA GLN A 589 -11.64 -6.47 6.58
C GLN A 589 -11.79 -5.82 7.95
N ALA A 590 -10.76 -5.89 8.77
CA ALA A 590 -10.69 -5.16 10.02
C ALA A 590 -10.19 -3.74 9.78
N VAL A 591 -10.73 -2.77 10.51
CA VAL A 591 -10.37 -1.37 10.44
C VAL A 591 -10.01 -0.86 11.83
N SER A 592 -8.91 -0.14 11.93
CA SER A 592 -8.43 0.49 13.16
C SER A 592 -8.10 1.96 12.91
N GLN A 593 -8.16 2.75 13.96
CA GLN A 593 -7.70 4.14 13.94
C GLN A 593 -6.62 4.30 15.02
N ARG A 594 -5.56 5.04 14.70
CA ARG A 594 -4.49 5.36 15.63
C ARG A 594 -4.21 6.85 15.61
N ASP A 595 -3.96 7.40 16.78
CA ASP A 595 -3.40 8.74 16.91
C ASP A 595 -1.91 8.66 16.55
N VAL A 596 -1.49 9.43 15.55
CA VAL A 596 -0.06 9.56 15.25
C VAL A 596 0.51 10.68 16.09
N TYR A 597 1.53 10.34 16.87
CA TYR A 597 2.24 11.27 17.73
C TYR A 597 2.83 12.41 16.87
N LEU A 598 2.50 13.65 17.21
CA LEU A 598 2.83 14.91 16.52
C LEU A 598 1.86 15.36 15.40
N ALA A 599 1.00 14.53 14.86
CA ALA A 599 -0.10 15.01 14.04
C ALA A 599 -1.35 15.05 14.93
N THR A 600 -2.07 16.14 14.94
CA THR A 600 -3.42 16.23 15.55
C THR A 600 -4.45 15.40 14.77
N ARG A 601 -4.02 14.34 14.09
CA ARG A 601 -4.77 13.57 13.09
C ARG A 601 -4.77 12.09 13.44
N GLN A 602 -5.93 11.48 13.33
CA GLN A 602 -6.08 10.02 13.39
C GLN A 602 -5.83 9.42 12.01
N TYR A 603 -5.10 8.32 11.94
CA TYR A 603 -4.94 7.53 10.72
C TYR A 603 -5.80 6.29 10.79
N THR A 604 -6.50 6.01 9.69
CA THR A 604 -7.28 4.79 9.53
C THR A 604 -6.42 3.72 8.87
N PHE A 605 -6.28 2.58 9.53
CA PHE A 605 -5.56 1.41 9.04
C PHE A 605 -6.54 0.32 8.67
N TYR A 606 -6.25 -0.38 7.59
CA TYR A 606 -7.04 -1.50 7.09
C TYR A 606 -6.20 -2.77 7.14
N SER A 607 -6.80 -3.88 7.63
CA SER A 607 -6.21 -5.18 7.36
C SER A 607 -6.31 -5.49 5.86
N ARG A 608 -5.56 -6.48 5.39
CA ARG A 608 -5.90 -7.11 4.11
C ARG A 608 -7.35 -7.62 4.17
N LEU A 609 -8.02 -7.59 3.03
CA LEU A 609 -9.31 -8.28 2.89
C LEU A 609 -9.09 -9.79 3.06
N SER A 610 -9.95 -10.49 3.80
CA SER A 610 -9.82 -11.94 4.02
C SER A 610 -9.81 -12.71 2.70
N ASP A 611 -9.24 -13.91 2.70
CA ASP A 611 -9.40 -14.81 1.57
C ASP A 611 -10.90 -15.06 1.31
N PRO A 612 -11.32 -15.27 0.05
CA PRO A 612 -12.71 -15.58 -0.26
C PRO A 612 -13.16 -16.87 0.43
N ASP A 613 -14.31 -16.84 1.10
CA ASP A 613 -14.95 -18.01 1.71
C ASP A 613 -16.32 -18.21 1.07
N GLU A 614 -16.61 -19.46 0.63
CA GLU A 614 -17.82 -19.76 -0.12
C GLU A 614 -19.08 -19.62 0.76
N VAL A 615 -20.00 -18.77 0.33
CA VAL A 615 -21.32 -18.58 0.94
C VAL A 615 -22.37 -19.45 0.24
N TYR A 616 -22.36 -19.44 -1.08
CA TYR A 616 -23.33 -20.14 -1.89
C TYR A 616 -22.70 -20.54 -3.23
N ALA A 617 -22.81 -21.82 -3.55
CA ALA A 617 -22.48 -22.31 -4.88
C ALA A 617 -23.78 -22.53 -5.67
N ALA A 618 -23.91 -21.86 -6.82
CA ALA A 618 -25.00 -22.12 -7.72
C ALA A 618 -25.05 -23.62 -8.04
N PRO A 619 -26.23 -24.24 -8.00
CA PRO A 619 -26.32 -25.61 -8.46
C PRO A 619 -25.77 -25.67 -9.87
N THR A 620 -24.62 -26.30 -10.04
CA THR A 620 -24.18 -26.61 -11.40
C THR A 620 -25.31 -27.37 -12.03
N ALA A 621 -25.96 -26.75 -13.03
CA ALA A 621 -26.97 -27.46 -13.76
C ALA A 621 -26.27 -28.70 -14.33
N ILE A 622 -26.46 -29.83 -13.64
CA ILE A 622 -26.31 -31.10 -14.32
C ILE A 622 -27.35 -30.95 -15.43
N LYS A 623 -26.86 -30.74 -16.65
CA LYS A 623 -27.75 -30.94 -17.81
C LYS A 623 -28.55 -32.18 -17.47
N ASP A 624 -29.88 -32.04 -17.31
CA ASP A 624 -30.74 -33.18 -17.15
C ASP A 624 -30.25 -34.18 -18.17
N VAL A 625 -29.66 -35.25 -17.67
CA VAL A 625 -29.27 -36.34 -18.54
C VAL A 625 -30.61 -36.76 -19.08
N THR A 626 -30.92 -36.29 -20.28
CA THR A 626 -32.11 -36.67 -21.01
C THR A 626 -32.40 -38.12 -20.72
N ALA A 627 -33.65 -38.47 -20.51
CA ALA A 627 -34.21 -39.73 -19.96
C ALA A 627 -33.69 -41.04 -20.60
N ASP A 628 -32.59 -41.03 -21.30
CA ASP A 628 -32.00 -42.14 -22.06
C ASP A 628 -30.71 -42.73 -21.44
N SER A 629 -30.27 -42.28 -20.24
CA SER A 629 -29.15 -42.96 -19.59
C SER A 629 -29.65 -44.10 -18.70
N ALA A 630 -29.27 -45.31 -19.04
CA ALA A 630 -29.56 -46.54 -18.29
C ALA A 630 -29.00 -46.50 -16.85
N VAL A 631 -28.12 -45.53 -16.52
CA VAL A 631 -27.49 -45.40 -15.18
C VAL A 631 -28.26 -44.37 -14.36
N LYS A 632 -28.78 -44.80 -13.19
CA LYS A 632 -29.45 -43.95 -12.20
C LYS A 632 -28.83 -44.17 -10.83
N ALA A 633 -28.86 -43.14 -9.99
CA ALA A 633 -28.46 -43.27 -8.59
C ALA A 633 -29.51 -42.61 -7.69
N SER A 634 -29.79 -43.24 -6.53
CA SER A 634 -30.74 -42.77 -5.52
C SER A 634 -30.19 -42.93 -4.11
N VAL A 635 -30.69 -42.13 -3.18
CA VAL A 635 -30.40 -42.27 -1.74
C VAL A 635 -31.53 -43.09 -1.10
N GLU A 636 -31.18 -44.17 -0.45
CA GLU A 636 -32.13 -45.08 0.24
C GLU A 636 -31.65 -45.32 1.69
N GLY A 637 -32.13 -44.50 2.62
CA GLY A 637 -31.68 -44.50 4.01
C GLY A 637 -30.19 -44.15 4.09
N ASP A 638 -29.38 -45.04 4.68
CA ASP A 638 -27.94 -44.85 4.79
C ASP A 638 -27.13 -45.33 3.57
N ASN A 639 -27.84 -45.65 2.49
CA ASN A 639 -27.20 -46.18 1.31
C ASN A 639 -27.41 -45.31 0.08
N ILE A 640 -26.43 -45.34 -0.81
CA ILE A 640 -26.53 -44.82 -2.19
C ILE A 640 -26.61 -46.03 -3.11
N VAL A 641 -27.74 -46.15 -3.81
CA VAL A 641 -28.01 -47.23 -4.77
C VAL A 641 -27.82 -46.73 -6.18
N VAL A 642 -26.96 -47.38 -6.96
CA VAL A 642 -26.68 -47.07 -8.36
C VAL A 642 -27.14 -48.22 -9.23
N VAL A 643 -27.97 -47.95 -10.22
CA VAL A 643 -28.52 -48.98 -11.15
C VAL A 643 -28.07 -48.71 -12.59
N GLY A 644 -28.11 -49.71 -13.44
CA GLY A 644 -27.69 -49.63 -14.82
C GLY A 644 -26.18 -49.77 -14.99
N VAL A 645 -25.48 -50.47 -14.11
CA VAL A 645 -24.00 -50.46 -14.00
C VAL A 645 -23.36 -51.84 -14.21
N ALA A 646 -24.03 -52.78 -14.85
CA ALA A 646 -23.49 -54.11 -15.11
C ALA A 646 -22.18 -54.08 -15.91
N GLY A 647 -21.10 -54.60 -15.34
CA GLY A 647 -19.76 -54.62 -15.94
C GLY A 647 -18.93 -53.33 -15.77
N GLU A 648 -19.54 -52.26 -15.25
CA GLU A 648 -18.89 -50.93 -15.13
C GLU A 648 -18.12 -50.78 -13.81
N GLN A 649 -17.10 -49.94 -13.82
CA GLN A 649 -16.44 -49.43 -12.62
C GLN A 649 -17.29 -48.31 -12.03
N VAL A 650 -17.77 -48.48 -10.78
CA VAL A 650 -18.53 -47.49 -10.06
C VAL A 650 -17.67 -46.93 -8.92
N THR A 651 -17.52 -45.67 -8.83
CA THR A 651 -16.77 -45.00 -7.76
C THR A 651 -17.65 -43.98 -7.06
N LEU A 652 -17.73 -44.07 -5.73
CA LEU A 652 -18.37 -43.06 -4.88
C LEU A 652 -17.30 -42.14 -4.30
N LEU A 653 -17.50 -40.85 -4.47
CA LEU A 653 -16.60 -39.80 -4.00
C LEU A 653 -17.38 -38.86 -3.08
N THR A 654 -16.66 -38.19 -2.17
CA THR A 654 -17.17 -37.00 -1.44
C THR A 654 -17.20 -35.79 -2.37
N ALA A 655 -17.82 -34.68 -1.94
CA ALA A 655 -17.78 -33.41 -2.64
C ALA A 655 -16.34 -32.88 -2.86
N SER A 656 -15.42 -33.17 -1.94
CA SER A 656 -13.99 -32.81 -2.04
C SER A 656 -13.18 -33.72 -2.98
N GLY A 657 -13.84 -34.71 -3.65
CA GLY A 657 -13.18 -35.66 -4.53
C GLY A 657 -12.52 -36.86 -3.82
N ALA A 658 -12.62 -36.97 -2.50
CA ALA A 658 -12.08 -38.13 -1.78
C ALA A 658 -12.87 -39.37 -2.11
N CYS A 659 -12.19 -40.47 -2.46
CA CYS A 659 -12.84 -41.77 -2.77
C CYS A 659 -13.38 -42.40 -1.49
N VAL A 660 -14.69 -42.57 -1.43
CA VAL A 660 -15.38 -43.31 -0.35
C VAL A 660 -15.35 -44.81 -0.61
N ALA A 661 -15.68 -45.20 -1.83
CA ALA A 661 -15.66 -46.61 -2.24
C ALA A 661 -15.57 -46.71 -3.77
N ALA A 662 -15.00 -47.79 -4.26
CA ALA A 662 -14.97 -48.09 -5.67
C ALA A 662 -15.16 -49.61 -5.88
N VAL A 663 -16.05 -49.99 -6.82
CA VAL A 663 -16.32 -51.38 -7.11
C VAL A 663 -16.59 -51.60 -8.59
N LYS A 664 -16.10 -52.67 -9.16
CA LYS A 664 -16.50 -53.12 -10.50
C LYS A 664 -17.76 -53.98 -10.35
N SER A 665 -18.90 -53.47 -10.84
CA SER A 665 -20.17 -54.13 -10.66
C SER A 665 -20.32 -55.36 -11.55
N ALA A 666 -20.54 -56.53 -10.96
CA ALA A 666 -20.93 -57.73 -11.68
C ALA A 666 -22.46 -57.79 -11.94
N ALA A 667 -23.27 -57.02 -11.20
CA ALA A 667 -24.71 -56.91 -11.30
C ALA A 667 -25.16 -55.59 -11.91
N ASN A 668 -26.41 -55.47 -12.25
CA ASN A 668 -26.98 -54.23 -12.81
C ASN A 668 -27.15 -53.11 -11.74
N SER A 669 -26.84 -53.40 -10.48
CA SER A 669 -26.91 -52.42 -9.39
C SER A 669 -25.72 -52.58 -8.43
N VAL A 670 -25.34 -51.46 -7.79
CA VAL A 670 -24.36 -51.41 -6.70
C VAL A 670 -24.92 -50.53 -5.59
N THR A 671 -24.73 -50.97 -4.35
CA THR A 671 -25.12 -50.24 -3.15
C THR A 671 -23.88 -49.87 -2.35
N PHE A 672 -23.72 -48.59 -2.04
CA PHE A 672 -22.66 -48.08 -1.18
C PHE A 672 -23.28 -47.65 0.16
N ASN A 673 -22.65 -48.03 1.26
CA ASN A 673 -23.00 -47.48 2.56
C ASN A 673 -22.36 -46.06 2.67
N ALA A 674 -23.18 -45.05 2.89
CA ALA A 674 -22.82 -43.66 3.03
C ALA A 674 -23.54 -43.05 4.24
N PRO A 675 -23.12 -43.36 5.47
CA PRO A 675 -23.86 -42.99 6.67
C PRO A 675 -23.83 -41.48 6.98
N ALA A 676 -22.87 -40.72 6.45
CA ALA A 676 -22.80 -39.29 6.66
C ALA A 676 -23.78 -38.54 5.74
N HIS A 677 -24.41 -37.47 6.26
CA HIS A 677 -25.10 -36.52 5.43
C HIS A 677 -24.08 -35.68 4.65
N GLY A 678 -24.38 -35.36 3.42
CA GLY A 678 -23.48 -34.56 2.56
C GLY A 678 -23.72 -34.80 1.08
N VAL A 679 -22.88 -34.15 0.28
CA VAL A 679 -22.88 -34.31 -1.18
C VAL A 679 -21.94 -35.45 -1.57
N TYR A 680 -22.46 -36.36 -2.37
CA TYR A 680 -21.71 -37.48 -2.94
C TYR A 680 -21.69 -37.40 -4.46
N ILE A 681 -20.57 -37.83 -5.05
CA ILE A 681 -20.38 -37.92 -6.49
C ILE A 681 -20.22 -39.40 -6.86
N VAL A 682 -21.10 -39.91 -7.68
CA VAL A 682 -21.01 -41.26 -8.25
C VAL A 682 -20.42 -41.18 -9.66
N LYS A 683 -19.34 -41.86 -9.90
CA LYS A 683 -18.68 -41.93 -11.19
C LYS A 683 -18.82 -43.34 -11.77
N VAL A 684 -19.38 -43.46 -13.01
CA VAL A 684 -19.56 -44.69 -13.74
C VAL A 684 -19.01 -44.55 -15.15
N GLY A 685 -17.84 -45.10 -15.42
CA GLY A 685 -17.13 -44.87 -16.68
C GLY A 685 -16.85 -43.37 -16.89
N THR A 686 -17.38 -42.81 -17.98
CA THR A 686 -17.29 -41.37 -18.27
C THR A 686 -18.46 -40.54 -17.67
N LYS A 687 -19.45 -41.20 -17.04
CA LYS A 687 -20.62 -40.54 -16.46
C LYS A 687 -20.39 -40.20 -14.99
N THR A 688 -20.91 -39.05 -14.58
CA THR A 688 -20.85 -38.56 -13.19
C THR A 688 -22.24 -38.13 -12.75
N LEU A 689 -22.66 -38.62 -11.57
CA LEU A 689 -23.94 -38.28 -10.95
C LEU A 689 -23.67 -37.65 -9.58
N LYS A 690 -24.31 -36.55 -9.25
CA LYS A 690 -24.25 -35.92 -7.93
C LYS A 690 -25.49 -36.25 -7.14
N LEU A 691 -25.33 -36.59 -5.88
CA LEU A 691 -26.40 -36.91 -4.94
C LEU A 691 -26.22 -36.13 -3.65
N THR A 692 -27.28 -35.59 -3.12
CA THR A 692 -27.31 -35.03 -1.77
C THR A 692 -28.02 -35.99 -0.85
N LYS A 693 -27.39 -36.38 0.25
CA LYS A 693 -27.94 -37.23 1.28
C LYS A 693 -28.24 -36.46 2.55
#